data_87ae1d904e66965bf32997331d8d4a82
#
_entry.id   87ae1d904e66965bf32997331d8d4a82
#
_cell.length_a   1.000
_cell.length_b   1.000
_cell.length_c   1.000
_cell.angle_alpha   90.00
_cell.angle_beta   90.00
_cell.angle_gamma   90.00
#
_symmetry.space_group_name_H-M   'P 1'
#
loop_
_entity.id
_entity.type
_entity.pdbx_description
1 polymer ?
#
loop_
_entity_poly.entity_id
_entity_poly.type
_entity_poly.pdbx_seq_one_letter_code
_entity_poly.pdbx_strand_id
1 'polypeptide(L)'
;MPLFPTDLPEREWCQFNAEGFSRRVCGLIHRGTNAPLCGMPLGGIDTGCLDLEATGVWGYCSMFNSLNPRRGAINEPFLGASVGKQTWVLSTVALSRREGQEWIDTMRSWANYRAVKSASDIHYWGHFPVADLEYETDAPLSIGMRAWAPFIPGDVALTNAPAAVFEVHLRNSTETEQKGTLAFSFPGPNEGEAGTTAFRRVKIEGAATGVSVESPQASYVLTAIGESSVRTGGCLGTDAVAWSCIEDTLPFVEAGAGTSIAVDFALSPGAEKTIRFVLAWFAPVWNGGGIMTGKGQDYRHMYARRYANARAVAEMITGRHEEILRRIIAWQSVLYGDEGYPVWLRDALVNVLHLIPETSIWAQAKPPVGDWCNEEDGVFGMNESPRACPQIECIPCSFYGNFPLVYFFPEAALSTLRAYKAYQYPSGQAPWVFGGCTVGSPPYEMAMPSPGYAKKPQTTLDGGCYVDMVDRMWRRTGDDQLLREFYDSVKRNTIFTMNLRPGSGAAGIVSMPEGNQAQDWFESCDLFGIVPHIGGVHLAQIRMARRMAKAVGDEEFVRQCDSWLAQGSEVLENETWAGTHYLLFKEKETGKESDIIMSYVFDGEWMAKLHGLEGVFRPDRVKTMLETIRRTAIAMSPFGSVVFCKPEGALGKEDWDPGYWGAHGVHPPGTFMLAMTYLFYGEKDTGLDLARRTMGEIVKRGWYWDVPVAIDGTAPRIGFDYYQNLVLWSFPAVMEGADIAAPCKEGGLVDRVIKAGSEA
;
A
#
# COMPACT_ATOMS: atom_id res chain seq x y z
N MET A 1 14.65 -15.56 -24.64
CA MET A 1 13.14 -15.60 -24.66
C MET A 1 12.60 -14.36 -23.96
N PRO A 2 11.39 -13.87 -24.27
CA PRO A 2 10.81 -12.76 -23.50
C PRO A 2 10.58 -13.16 -22.03
N LEU A 3 10.53 -12.18 -21.13
CA LEU A 3 10.29 -12.39 -19.70
C LEU A 3 8.90 -13.04 -19.45
N PHE A 4 7.94 -12.70 -20.29
CA PHE A 4 6.59 -13.28 -20.33
C PHE A 4 5.99 -13.16 -21.74
N PRO A 5 4.93 -13.93 -22.10
CA PRO A 5 4.29 -13.83 -23.41
C PRO A 5 3.66 -12.45 -23.65
N THR A 6 3.83 -11.90 -24.85
CA THR A 6 3.31 -10.57 -25.20
C THR A 6 1.96 -10.59 -25.92
N ASP A 7 1.42 -11.78 -26.20
CA ASP A 7 0.10 -11.99 -26.84
C ASP A 7 -1.02 -12.21 -25.82
N LEU A 8 -0.80 -11.85 -24.54
CA LEU A 8 -1.79 -11.99 -23.48
C LEU A 8 -2.86 -10.89 -23.52
N PRO A 9 -4.08 -11.18 -23.01
CA PRO A 9 -5.14 -10.20 -22.95
C PRO A 9 -4.78 -9.05 -22.00
N GLU A 10 -5.17 -7.83 -22.37
CA GLU A 10 -4.95 -6.64 -21.57
C GLU A 10 -5.97 -6.53 -20.44
N ARG A 11 -5.49 -6.25 -19.20
CA ARG A 11 -6.31 -6.03 -17.99
C ARG A 11 -7.30 -7.15 -17.66
N GLU A 12 -6.98 -8.38 -18.09
CA GLU A 12 -7.73 -9.57 -17.74
C GLU A 12 -6.83 -10.54 -16.97
N TRP A 13 -7.30 -11.05 -15.83
CA TRP A 13 -6.54 -12.04 -15.07
C TRP A 13 -6.38 -13.32 -15.86
N CYS A 14 -5.15 -13.68 -16.13
CA CYS A 14 -4.79 -14.90 -16.83
C CYS A 14 -3.63 -15.64 -16.16
N GLN A 15 -3.38 -16.87 -16.61
CA GLN A 15 -2.25 -17.67 -16.17
C GLN A 15 -1.30 -17.89 -17.34
N PHE A 16 -0.02 -17.64 -17.13
CA PHE A 16 1.02 -17.75 -18.16
C PHE A 16 2.36 -18.21 -17.55
N ASN A 17 3.30 -18.59 -18.42
CA ASN A 17 4.67 -18.89 -18.02
C ASN A 17 5.48 -17.59 -18.00
N ALA A 18 6.31 -17.40 -16.97
CA ALA A 18 7.20 -16.24 -16.87
C ALA A 18 8.59 -16.67 -16.44
N GLU A 19 9.60 -15.90 -16.84
CA GLU A 19 11.01 -16.19 -16.52
C GLU A 19 11.24 -16.14 -15.00
N GLY A 20 12.00 -17.12 -14.49
CA GLY A 20 12.28 -17.29 -13.07
C GLY A 20 11.27 -18.13 -12.30
N PHE A 21 10.10 -18.42 -12.85
CA PHE A 21 9.07 -19.25 -12.24
C PHE A 21 9.04 -20.67 -12.82
N SER A 22 9.00 -21.68 -11.96
CA SER A 22 8.90 -23.08 -12.38
C SER A 22 7.47 -23.54 -12.74
N ARG A 23 6.47 -22.75 -12.37
CA ARG A 23 5.04 -22.99 -12.64
C ARG A 23 4.42 -21.75 -13.24
N ARG A 24 3.22 -21.91 -13.83
CA ARG A 24 2.45 -20.76 -14.32
C ARG A 24 2.16 -19.78 -13.20
N VAL A 25 2.32 -18.51 -13.52
CA VAL A 25 1.95 -17.39 -12.65
C VAL A 25 0.55 -16.87 -12.98
N CYS A 26 0.05 -15.98 -12.15
CA CYS A 26 -1.20 -15.24 -12.39
C CYS A 26 -0.86 -13.76 -12.55
N GLY A 27 -1.59 -13.05 -13.37
CA GLY A 27 -1.37 -11.62 -13.49
C GLY A 27 -2.26 -10.92 -14.49
N LEU A 28 -2.07 -9.62 -14.52
CA LEU A 28 -2.67 -8.66 -15.44
C LEU A 28 -1.58 -8.05 -16.31
N ILE A 29 -1.82 -7.98 -17.60
CA ILE A 29 -0.94 -7.25 -18.51
C ILE A 29 -1.54 -5.87 -18.78
N HIS A 30 -0.72 -4.83 -18.60
CA HIS A 30 -1.03 -3.47 -19.00
C HIS A 30 -0.26 -3.11 -20.27
N ARG A 31 -0.77 -2.14 -21.01
CA ARG A 31 -0.12 -1.63 -22.23
C ARG A 31 0.33 -0.19 -22.00
N GLY A 32 1.52 0.16 -22.49
CA GLY A 32 2.02 1.53 -22.40
C GLY A 32 1.16 2.55 -23.16
N THR A 33 0.47 2.12 -24.21
CA THR A 33 -0.48 2.94 -24.98
C THR A 33 -1.84 3.08 -24.31
N ASN A 34 -2.15 2.26 -23.29
CA ASN A 34 -3.34 2.33 -22.45
C ASN A 34 -2.93 2.11 -20.98
N ALA A 35 -2.03 2.95 -20.50
CA ALA A 35 -1.42 2.81 -19.19
C ALA A 35 -2.43 2.93 -18.02
N PRO A 36 -2.20 2.28 -16.89
CA PRO A 36 -2.89 2.59 -15.65
C PRO A 36 -2.57 4.03 -15.21
N LEU A 37 -3.30 4.53 -14.23
CA LEU A 37 -3.12 5.91 -13.73
C LEU A 37 -1.77 6.11 -13.05
N CYS A 38 -1.29 5.09 -12.35
CA CYS A 38 0.05 5.03 -11.75
C CYS A 38 0.70 3.70 -12.07
N GLY A 39 2.03 3.69 -12.15
CA GLY A 39 2.83 2.48 -12.23
C GLY A 39 3.03 1.83 -10.86
N MET A 40 3.69 0.67 -10.86
CA MET A 40 4.01 -0.04 -9.63
C MET A 40 5.16 0.65 -8.88
N PRO A 41 5.05 0.91 -7.58
CA PRO A 41 6.11 1.51 -6.79
C PRO A 41 7.25 0.53 -6.53
N LEU A 42 8.48 0.99 -6.67
CA LEU A 42 9.71 0.29 -6.30
C LEU A 42 10.23 0.87 -4.97
N GLY A 43 10.16 0.09 -3.92
CA GLY A 43 10.56 0.50 -2.57
C GLY A 43 10.24 -0.56 -1.54
N GLY A 44 10.60 -0.28 -0.27
CA GLY A 44 10.38 -1.14 0.87
C GLY A 44 9.80 -0.38 2.06
N ILE A 45 9.79 -1.00 3.23
CA ILE A 45 9.31 -0.37 4.47
C ILE A 45 10.19 0.83 4.81
N ASP A 46 9.58 2.01 4.99
CA ASP A 46 10.25 3.26 5.41
C ASP A 46 11.30 3.80 4.42
N THR A 47 11.37 3.27 3.21
CA THR A 47 12.40 3.70 2.26
C THR A 47 11.94 4.82 1.33
N GLY A 48 10.66 5.14 1.31
CA GLY A 48 10.04 5.78 0.17
C GLY A 48 10.05 4.87 -1.05
N CYS A 49 9.49 5.32 -2.15
CA CYS A 49 9.39 4.56 -3.40
C CYS A 49 9.53 5.45 -4.64
N LEU A 50 9.70 4.79 -5.76
CA LEU A 50 9.71 5.36 -7.09
C LEU A 50 8.80 4.55 -8.00
N ASP A 51 7.75 5.17 -8.53
CA ASP A 51 6.80 4.48 -9.40
C ASP A 51 7.41 4.26 -10.79
N LEU A 52 7.28 3.05 -11.28
CA LEU A 52 7.67 2.66 -12.64
C LEU A 52 6.42 2.61 -13.51
N GLU A 53 6.25 3.64 -14.34
CA GLU A 53 5.06 3.76 -15.18
C GLU A 53 5.06 2.76 -16.35
N ALA A 54 3.88 2.24 -16.70
CA ALA A 54 3.74 1.37 -17.86
C ALA A 54 4.09 2.06 -19.19
N THR A 55 4.15 3.37 -19.20
CA THR A 55 4.60 4.19 -20.34
C THR A 55 6.13 4.25 -20.49
N GLY A 56 6.90 3.66 -19.58
CA GLY A 56 8.37 3.70 -19.60
C GLY A 56 8.97 5.00 -19.09
N VAL A 57 8.28 5.71 -18.22
CA VAL A 57 8.78 6.91 -17.52
C VAL A 57 8.76 6.71 -16.02
N TRP A 58 9.47 7.57 -15.29
CA TRP A 58 9.36 7.68 -13.84
C TRP A 58 8.04 8.35 -13.46
N GLY A 59 7.30 7.74 -12.54
CA GLY A 59 6.08 8.26 -11.97
C GLY A 59 6.31 9.10 -10.70
N TYR A 60 5.50 8.87 -9.67
CA TYR A 60 5.66 9.52 -8.38
C TYR A 60 6.94 9.06 -7.67
N CYS A 61 7.52 9.94 -6.86
CA CYS A 61 8.76 9.68 -6.15
C CYS A 61 8.66 10.20 -4.72
N SER A 62 8.91 9.34 -3.73
CA SER A 62 9.00 9.71 -2.31
C SER A 62 10.35 9.35 -1.66
N MET A 63 11.33 8.93 -2.45
CA MET A 63 12.65 8.47 -2.01
C MET A 63 13.44 9.48 -1.17
N PHE A 64 13.17 10.77 -1.34
CA PHE A 64 13.91 11.88 -0.71
C PHE A 64 13.02 12.67 0.25
N ASN A 65 12.20 11.97 1.04
CA ASN A 65 11.30 12.55 2.04
C ASN A 65 10.13 13.39 1.49
N SER A 66 9.83 13.28 0.21
CA SER A 66 8.67 13.93 -0.41
C SER A 66 7.44 13.03 -0.37
N LEU A 67 7.15 12.45 0.79
CA LEU A 67 5.96 11.64 1.00
C LEU A 67 4.73 12.54 1.17
N ASN A 68 4.92 13.71 1.82
CA ASN A 68 3.80 14.57 2.16
C ASN A 68 4.20 16.07 2.28
N PRO A 69 3.73 16.96 1.38
CA PRO A 69 2.99 16.59 0.19
C PRO A 69 3.84 15.75 -0.74
N ARG A 70 3.23 14.77 -1.40
CA ARG A 70 3.96 13.91 -2.32
C ARG A 70 4.46 14.74 -3.50
N ARG A 71 5.73 14.56 -3.88
CA ARG A 71 6.28 15.14 -5.11
C ARG A 71 5.39 14.76 -6.28
N GLY A 72 5.16 15.68 -7.21
CA GLY A 72 4.48 15.40 -8.47
C GLY A 72 5.25 14.33 -9.28
N ALA A 73 4.56 13.64 -10.16
CA ALA A 73 5.17 12.65 -11.04
C ALA A 73 6.31 13.25 -11.85
N ILE A 74 7.41 12.53 -11.98
CA ILE A 74 8.62 12.98 -12.70
C ILE A 74 8.34 13.09 -14.19
N ASN A 75 7.66 12.10 -14.78
CA ASN A 75 7.29 12.01 -16.20
C ASN A 75 8.48 12.11 -17.17
N GLU A 76 9.64 11.57 -16.79
CA GLU A 76 10.83 11.53 -17.62
C GLU A 76 11.19 10.09 -18.01
N PRO A 77 11.52 9.82 -19.29
CA PRO A 77 12.08 8.54 -19.71
C PRO A 77 13.42 8.27 -19.01
N PHE A 78 13.67 7.01 -18.74
CA PHE A 78 14.88 6.62 -18.00
C PHE A 78 15.76 5.62 -18.72
N LEU A 79 15.27 4.95 -19.75
CA LEU A 79 16.00 3.90 -20.46
C LEU A 79 15.99 4.15 -21.96
N GLY A 80 17.13 3.93 -22.60
CA GLY A 80 17.26 4.01 -24.05
C GLY A 80 18.44 3.22 -24.57
N ALA A 81 18.32 2.72 -25.80
CA ALA A 81 19.34 1.94 -26.47
C ALA A 81 19.70 2.57 -27.82
N SER A 82 21.01 2.67 -28.14
CA SER A 82 21.51 3.04 -29.48
C SER A 82 22.14 1.83 -30.14
N VAL A 83 21.77 1.53 -31.38
CA VAL A 83 22.31 0.46 -32.19
C VAL A 83 22.55 0.98 -33.61
N GLY A 84 23.75 0.81 -34.12
CA GLY A 84 24.07 1.28 -35.48
C GLY A 84 23.80 2.77 -35.68
N LYS A 85 23.99 3.55 -34.63
CA LYS A 85 23.78 5.01 -34.61
C LYS A 85 22.32 5.47 -34.67
N GLN A 86 21.37 4.57 -34.45
CA GLN A 86 19.98 4.91 -34.24
C GLN A 86 19.64 4.67 -32.78
N THR A 87 19.00 5.66 -32.14
CA THR A 87 18.59 5.57 -30.73
C THR A 87 17.08 5.34 -30.60
N TRP A 88 16.71 4.42 -29.73
CA TRP A 88 15.34 4.21 -29.23
C TRP A 88 15.29 4.56 -27.74
N VAL A 89 14.42 5.49 -27.40
CA VAL A 89 14.03 5.73 -26.01
C VAL A 89 12.88 4.80 -25.68
N LEU A 90 13.06 3.97 -24.66
CA LEU A 90 12.15 2.88 -24.30
C LEU A 90 10.94 3.41 -23.49
N SER A 91 10.21 4.31 -24.11
CA SER A 91 9.01 4.96 -23.59
C SER A 91 8.01 5.21 -24.72
N THR A 92 6.71 5.19 -24.39
CA THR A 92 5.62 5.58 -25.29
C THR A 92 5.33 7.08 -25.22
N VAL A 93 5.95 7.81 -24.28
CA VAL A 93 5.76 9.25 -24.10
C VAL A 93 6.66 10.02 -25.08
N ALA A 94 6.09 11.03 -25.72
CA ALA A 94 6.83 11.87 -26.66
C ALA A 94 7.93 12.67 -25.95
N LEU A 95 9.11 12.70 -26.55
CA LEU A 95 10.21 13.54 -26.04
C LEU A 95 9.91 15.02 -26.28
N SER A 96 10.32 15.85 -25.32
CA SER A 96 10.23 17.29 -25.48
C SER A 96 11.34 17.82 -26.37
N ARG A 97 11.07 18.93 -27.03
CA ARG A 97 12.08 19.69 -27.77
C ARG A 97 12.43 20.95 -26.97
N ARG A 98 13.72 21.28 -26.90
CA ARG A 98 14.16 22.55 -26.32
C ARG A 98 13.72 23.70 -27.23
N GLU A 99 13.50 24.84 -26.64
CA GLU A 99 13.29 26.11 -27.40
C GLU A 99 14.41 26.30 -28.42
N GLY A 100 14.07 26.54 -29.68
CA GLY A 100 15.01 26.62 -30.78
C GLY A 100 15.45 25.26 -31.39
N GLN A 101 14.92 24.16 -30.90
CA GLN A 101 15.26 22.80 -31.37
C GLN A 101 14.97 22.59 -32.87
N GLU A 102 13.89 23.18 -33.39
CA GLU A 102 13.55 23.10 -34.82
C GLU A 102 14.64 23.65 -35.71
N TRP A 103 15.26 24.76 -35.31
CA TRP A 103 16.39 25.35 -36.06
C TRP A 103 17.63 24.44 -35.99
N ILE A 104 17.92 23.91 -34.82
CA ILE A 104 19.03 22.94 -34.64
C ILE A 104 18.79 21.69 -35.46
N ASP A 105 17.57 21.14 -35.47
CA ASP A 105 17.20 19.97 -36.25
C ASP A 105 17.34 20.21 -37.76
N THR A 106 16.95 21.41 -38.22
CA THR A 106 17.13 21.81 -39.61
C THR A 106 18.60 21.89 -39.97
N MET A 107 19.44 22.47 -39.12
CA MET A 107 20.90 22.51 -39.33
C MET A 107 21.53 21.12 -39.29
N ARG A 108 21.08 20.25 -38.40
CA ARG A 108 21.59 18.89 -38.25
C ARG A 108 21.15 17.94 -39.37
N SER A 109 20.02 18.20 -40.03
CA SER A 109 19.59 17.43 -41.19
C SER A 109 20.62 17.46 -42.29
N TRP A 110 21.39 18.55 -42.38
CA TRP A 110 22.50 18.68 -43.30
C TRP A 110 23.78 17.98 -42.80
N ALA A 111 23.86 17.67 -41.48
CA ALA A 111 25.00 17.02 -40.83
C ALA A 111 24.74 15.55 -40.44
N ASN A 112 23.82 14.84 -41.11
CA ASN A 112 23.37 13.48 -40.74
C ASN A 112 22.86 13.33 -39.31
N TYR A 113 22.00 14.25 -38.87
CA TYR A 113 21.30 14.14 -37.58
C TYR A 113 20.48 12.85 -37.53
N ARG A 114 20.61 12.13 -36.42
CA ARG A 114 19.89 10.88 -36.18
C ARG A 114 18.61 11.18 -35.38
N ALA A 115 17.49 10.81 -35.95
CA ALA A 115 16.23 10.89 -35.26
C ALA A 115 16.19 9.91 -34.07
N VAL A 116 15.68 10.32 -32.94
CA VAL A 116 15.37 9.46 -31.81
C VAL A 116 14.00 8.84 -32.04
N LYS A 117 13.89 7.53 -31.89
CA LYS A 117 12.63 6.78 -31.92
C LYS A 117 12.16 6.48 -30.52
N SER A 118 10.87 6.18 -30.37
CA SER A 118 10.24 5.72 -29.13
C SER A 118 9.78 4.27 -29.27
N ALA A 119 9.47 3.62 -28.17
CA ALA A 119 8.73 2.37 -28.22
C ALA A 119 7.33 2.61 -28.80
N SER A 120 6.86 1.71 -29.67
CA SER A 120 5.49 1.77 -30.21
C SER A 120 4.47 1.36 -29.15
N ASP A 121 4.85 0.44 -28.28
CA ASP A 121 4.08 0.03 -27.10
C ASP A 121 5.01 -0.64 -26.07
N ILE A 122 4.48 -0.88 -24.88
CA ILE A 122 5.15 -1.60 -23.79
C ILE A 122 4.14 -2.58 -23.20
N HIS A 123 4.52 -3.87 -23.15
CA HIS A 123 3.79 -4.85 -22.35
C HIS A 123 4.33 -4.80 -20.93
N TYR A 124 3.48 -4.58 -19.97
CA TYR A 124 3.83 -4.37 -18.57
C TYR A 124 3.10 -5.37 -17.67
N TRP A 125 3.86 -6.20 -16.97
CA TRP A 125 3.37 -7.08 -15.93
C TRP A 125 3.95 -6.66 -14.57
N GLY A 126 3.12 -6.03 -13.74
CA GLY A 126 3.47 -5.72 -12.36
C GLY A 126 3.08 -6.88 -11.44
N HIS A 127 4.05 -7.37 -10.68
CA HIS A 127 3.89 -8.40 -9.66
C HIS A 127 4.74 -8.04 -8.44
N PHE A 128 4.25 -7.06 -7.68
CA PHE A 128 4.98 -6.41 -6.61
C PHE A 128 5.85 -7.37 -5.77
N PRO A 129 7.12 -7.07 -5.52
CA PRO A 129 7.88 -5.84 -5.80
C PRO A 129 8.65 -5.87 -7.13
N VAL A 130 8.17 -6.62 -8.10
CA VAL A 130 8.80 -6.78 -9.43
C VAL A 130 7.87 -6.24 -10.51
N ALA A 131 8.44 -5.56 -11.50
CA ALA A 131 7.77 -5.23 -12.75
C ALA A 131 8.59 -5.75 -13.93
N ASP A 132 7.95 -6.54 -14.77
CA ASP A 132 8.51 -7.05 -16.03
C ASP A 132 7.92 -6.27 -17.20
N LEU A 133 8.80 -5.76 -18.08
CA LEU A 133 8.43 -5.00 -19.25
C LEU A 133 9.03 -5.66 -20.50
N GLU A 134 8.23 -5.78 -21.56
CA GLU A 134 8.70 -6.12 -22.91
C GLU A 134 8.36 -4.95 -23.84
N TYR A 135 9.38 -4.42 -24.51
CA TYR A 135 9.26 -3.22 -25.35
C TYR A 135 9.01 -3.58 -26.81
N GLU A 136 7.96 -3.01 -27.40
CA GLU A 136 7.73 -3.08 -28.84
C GLU A 136 8.50 -1.95 -29.54
N THR A 137 9.50 -2.31 -30.32
CA THR A 137 10.32 -1.38 -31.10
C THR A 137 10.67 -1.99 -32.46
N ASP A 138 11.08 -1.13 -33.40
CA ASP A 138 11.71 -1.56 -34.67
C ASP A 138 13.26 -1.64 -34.58
N ALA A 139 13.78 -1.73 -33.36
CA ALA A 139 15.20 -1.92 -33.12
C ALA A 139 15.66 -3.33 -33.61
N PRO A 140 16.94 -3.48 -34.04
CA PRO A 140 17.47 -4.80 -34.43
C PRO A 140 17.77 -5.70 -33.23
N LEU A 141 17.20 -5.40 -32.08
CA LEU A 141 17.25 -6.14 -30.81
C LEU A 141 15.88 -6.23 -30.21
N SER A 142 15.53 -7.36 -29.61
CA SER A 142 14.44 -7.47 -28.66
C SER A 142 14.91 -7.03 -27.27
N ILE A 143 14.16 -6.17 -26.61
CA ILE A 143 14.52 -5.58 -25.31
C ILE A 143 13.41 -5.85 -24.32
N GLY A 144 13.78 -6.44 -23.17
CA GLY A 144 12.92 -6.56 -21.99
C GLY A 144 13.62 -5.96 -20.77
N MET A 145 12.87 -5.66 -19.73
CA MET A 145 13.42 -5.19 -18.45
C MET A 145 12.65 -5.81 -17.28
N ARG A 146 13.40 -6.32 -16.31
CA ARG A 146 12.89 -6.66 -14.98
C ARG A 146 13.39 -5.61 -14.00
N ALA A 147 12.46 -4.89 -13.37
CA ALA A 147 12.76 -3.96 -12.29
C ALA A 147 12.22 -4.51 -10.96
N TRP A 148 12.97 -4.35 -9.87
CA TRP A 148 12.53 -4.85 -8.58
C TRP A 148 13.16 -4.08 -7.42
N ALA A 149 12.48 -4.10 -6.26
CA ALA A 149 12.98 -3.58 -4.99
C ALA A 149 13.07 -4.69 -3.94
N PRO A 150 13.96 -4.59 -2.92
CA PRO A 150 14.03 -5.57 -1.84
C PRO A 150 12.74 -5.54 -1.00
N PHE A 151 11.88 -6.55 -1.17
CA PHE A 151 10.69 -6.73 -0.35
C PHE A 151 10.49 -8.22 -0.09
N ILE A 152 10.82 -8.63 1.13
CA ILE A 152 10.78 -10.05 1.53
C ILE A 152 9.87 -10.19 2.75
N PRO A 153 8.67 -10.77 2.62
CA PRO A 153 7.81 -11.11 3.74
C PRO A 153 8.56 -11.90 4.81
N GLY A 154 8.57 -11.42 6.05
CA GLY A 154 9.30 -12.01 7.17
C GLY A 154 10.75 -11.52 7.35
N ASP A 155 11.27 -10.67 6.46
CA ASP A 155 12.62 -10.09 6.57
C ASP A 155 12.54 -8.55 6.52
N VAL A 156 12.19 -7.93 7.65
CA VAL A 156 12.06 -6.48 7.74
C VAL A 156 13.37 -5.75 7.51
N ALA A 157 14.50 -6.36 7.86
CA ALA A 157 15.82 -5.74 7.72
C ALA A 157 16.18 -5.55 6.23
N LEU A 158 15.92 -6.57 5.41
CA LEU A 158 16.15 -6.49 3.98
C LEU A 158 15.08 -5.64 3.28
N THR A 159 13.81 -5.75 3.71
CA THR A 159 12.70 -4.94 3.19
C THR A 159 12.85 -3.44 3.52
N ASN A 160 13.68 -3.08 4.48
CA ASN A 160 14.03 -1.69 4.81
C ASN A 160 15.29 -1.18 4.06
N ALA A 161 15.68 -1.81 2.95
CA ALA A 161 16.82 -1.37 2.14
C ALA A 161 16.37 -0.41 1.02
N PRO A 162 16.83 0.86 1.02
CA PRO A 162 16.40 1.87 0.06
C PRO A 162 17.10 1.70 -1.29
N ALA A 163 16.63 0.78 -2.12
CA ALA A 163 17.20 0.50 -3.45
C ALA A 163 16.18 -0.11 -4.42
N ALA A 164 16.49 0.01 -5.71
CA ALA A 164 15.87 -0.73 -6.79
C ALA A 164 16.94 -1.23 -7.78
N VAL A 165 16.67 -2.36 -8.42
CA VAL A 165 17.53 -2.98 -9.43
C VAL A 165 16.76 -3.09 -10.74
N PHE A 166 17.45 -2.83 -11.86
CA PHE A 166 16.89 -2.86 -13.21
C PHE A 166 17.75 -3.79 -14.06
N GLU A 167 17.22 -4.96 -14.41
CA GLU A 167 17.87 -5.95 -15.25
C GLU A 167 17.33 -5.80 -16.66
N VAL A 168 18.15 -5.25 -17.57
CA VAL A 168 17.78 -5.03 -18.97
C VAL A 168 18.29 -6.19 -19.83
N HIS A 169 17.37 -6.94 -20.42
CA HIS A 169 17.62 -8.11 -21.24
C HIS A 169 17.68 -7.70 -22.71
N LEU A 170 18.85 -7.77 -23.30
CA LEU A 170 19.12 -7.51 -24.72
C LEU A 170 19.25 -8.84 -25.46
N ARG A 171 18.49 -9.03 -26.53
CA ARG A 171 18.44 -10.28 -27.30
C ARG A 171 18.62 -9.98 -28.79
N ASN A 172 19.66 -10.52 -29.39
CA ASN A 172 19.91 -10.35 -30.83
C ASN A 172 19.26 -11.50 -31.63
N SER A 173 18.10 -11.24 -32.24
CA SER A 173 17.41 -12.18 -33.12
C SER A 173 17.78 -12.06 -34.59
N THR A 174 18.77 -11.20 -34.94
CA THR A 174 19.21 -10.99 -36.33
C THR A 174 20.35 -11.91 -36.71
N GLU A 175 20.61 -11.99 -38.01
CA GLU A 175 21.71 -12.78 -38.61
C GLU A 175 23.09 -12.09 -38.47
N THR A 176 23.17 -10.87 -37.95
CA THR A 176 24.39 -10.06 -37.85
C THR A 176 24.72 -9.67 -36.42
N GLU A 177 26.01 -9.45 -36.14
CA GLU A 177 26.45 -8.88 -34.87
C GLU A 177 25.83 -7.50 -34.68
N GLN A 178 25.25 -7.25 -33.47
CA GLN A 178 24.72 -5.95 -33.09
C GLN A 178 25.63 -5.31 -32.04
N LYS A 179 26.08 -4.08 -32.31
CA LYS A 179 26.86 -3.25 -31.37
C LYS A 179 26.08 -2.00 -31.03
N GLY A 180 26.10 -1.63 -29.76
CA GLY A 180 25.36 -0.46 -29.31
C GLY A 180 25.70 -0.06 -27.91
N THR A 181 24.90 0.87 -27.41
CA THR A 181 25.00 1.44 -26.07
C THR A 181 23.62 1.44 -25.42
N LEU A 182 23.55 0.95 -24.19
CA LEU A 182 22.38 1.08 -23.32
C LEU A 182 22.62 2.19 -22.32
N ALA A 183 21.71 3.15 -22.22
CA ALA A 183 21.79 4.26 -21.27
C ALA A 183 20.63 4.26 -20.30
N PHE A 184 20.96 4.51 -19.03
CA PHE A 184 19.99 4.68 -17.93
C PHE A 184 20.13 6.06 -17.32
N SER A 185 19.01 6.74 -17.04
CA SER A 185 18.96 8.13 -16.61
C SER A 185 18.05 8.32 -15.40
N PHE A 186 18.51 9.11 -14.42
CA PHE A 186 17.73 9.47 -13.25
C PHE A 186 17.90 10.97 -12.93
N PRO A 187 16.81 11.75 -12.71
CA PRO A 187 16.90 13.19 -12.48
C PRO A 187 17.43 13.58 -11.09
N GLY A 188 17.43 12.65 -10.13
CA GLY A 188 17.85 12.93 -8.75
C GLY A 188 16.82 13.71 -7.93
N PRO A 189 17.21 14.12 -6.71
CA PRO A 189 16.38 14.96 -5.84
C PRO A 189 16.26 16.38 -6.40
N ASN A 190 15.13 17.04 -6.12
CA ASN A 190 14.98 18.45 -6.38
C ASN A 190 15.67 19.30 -5.28
N GLU A 191 15.71 20.62 -5.47
CA GLU A 191 16.37 21.55 -4.52
C GLU A 191 15.79 21.45 -3.10
N GLY A 192 14.47 21.35 -2.96
CA GLY A 192 13.80 21.23 -1.66
C GLY A 192 14.15 19.93 -0.92
N GLU A 193 14.26 18.83 -1.66
CA GLU A 193 14.66 17.51 -1.13
C GLU A 193 16.14 17.44 -0.76
N ALA A 194 16.99 18.11 -1.54
CA ALA A 194 18.44 18.09 -1.37
C ALA A 194 18.97 19.15 -0.41
N GLY A 195 18.22 20.24 -0.20
CA GLY A 195 18.66 21.42 0.55
C GLY A 195 19.76 22.22 -0.16
N THR A 196 20.00 21.96 -1.45
CA THR A 196 21.05 22.62 -2.24
C THR A 196 20.80 22.41 -3.73
N THR A 197 21.40 23.28 -4.56
CA THR A 197 21.51 23.12 -6.03
C THR A 197 22.85 22.57 -6.47
N ALA A 198 23.83 22.45 -5.55
CA ALA A 198 25.17 21.97 -5.84
C ALA A 198 25.42 20.59 -5.21
N PHE A 199 25.76 19.61 -6.02
CA PHE A 199 25.96 18.22 -5.62
C PHE A 199 27.41 17.80 -5.80
N ARG A 200 27.94 17.02 -4.85
CA ARG A 200 29.23 16.36 -4.99
C ARG A 200 29.03 15.06 -5.75
N ARG A 201 29.82 14.85 -6.81
CA ARG A 201 29.79 13.65 -7.61
C ARG A 201 31.05 12.84 -7.37
N VAL A 202 30.90 11.56 -7.01
CA VAL A 202 32.00 10.66 -6.69
C VAL A 202 31.91 9.43 -7.58
N LYS A 203 32.95 9.16 -8.34
CA LYS A 203 33.06 7.95 -9.16
C LYS A 203 33.09 6.71 -8.28
N ILE A 204 32.36 5.68 -8.68
CA ILE A 204 32.37 4.34 -8.07
C ILE A 204 32.99 3.37 -9.06
N GLU A 205 33.93 2.57 -8.58
CA GLU A 205 34.60 1.51 -9.33
C GLU A 205 34.67 0.25 -8.47
N GLY A 206 34.64 -0.92 -9.10
CA GLY A 206 34.72 -2.21 -8.41
C GLY A 206 33.75 -3.24 -8.98
N ALA A 207 33.06 -3.97 -8.12
CA ALA A 207 32.03 -4.95 -8.52
C ALA A 207 30.85 -4.31 -9.25
N ALA A 208 30.60 -3.02 -8.99
CA ALA A 208 29.72 -2.17 -9.78
C ALA A 208 30.44 -0.87 -10.12
N THR A 209 30.16 -0.29 -11.29
CA THR A 209 30.79 0.95 -11.79
C THR A 209 29.71 1.99 -12.05
N GLY A 210 29.97 3.25 -11.64
CA GLY A 210 29.03 4.36 -11.84
C GLY A 210 29.35 5.58 -11.00
N VAL A 211 28.35 6.19 -10.36
CA VAL A 211 28.50 7.47 -9.62
C VAL A 211 27.63 7.52 -8.38
N SER A 212 28.19 8.10 -7.31
CA SER A 212 27.45 8.63 -6.15
C SER A 212 27.21 10.12 -6.35
N VAL A 213 25.97 10.57 -6.12
CA VAL A 213 25.57 11.96 -6.17
C VAL A 213 25.08 12.35 -4.77
N GLU A 214 25.76 13.31 -4.16
CA GLU A 214 25.64 13.59 -2.73
C GLU A 214 25.29 15.05 -2.47
N SER A 215 24.33 15.26 -1.57
CA SER A 215 23.94 16.55 -1.01
C SER A 215 23.84 16.46 0.52
N PRO A 216 23.65 17.57 1.24
CA PRO A 216 23.52 17.55 2.69
C PRO A 216 22.34 16.73 3.23
N GLN A 217 21.20 16.69 2.48
CA GLN A 217 19.96 16.04 2.95
C GLN A 217 19.66 14.74 2.23
N ALA A 218 20.14 14.59 0.99
CA ALA A 218 19.84 13.43 0.17
C ALA A 218 21.06 13.01 -0.66
N SER A 219 21.23 11.71 -0.83
CA SER A 219 22.23 11.14 -1.73
C SER A 219 21.66 9.94 -2.45
N TYR A 220 22.23 9.62 -3.59
CA TYR A 220 21.93 8.40 -4.29
C TYR A 220 23.14 7.87 -5.07
N VAL A 221 23.08 6.60 -5.41
CA VAL A 221 24.07 5.90 -6.21
C VAL A 221 23.38 5.31 -7.42
N LEU A 222 23.95 5.53 -8.60
CA LEU A 222 23.57 4.85 -9.83
C LEU A 222 24.79 4.13 -10.39
N THR A 223 24.71 2.79 -10.50
CA THR A 223 25.80 1.93 -10.95
C THR A 223 25.31 0.83 -11.87
N ALA A 224 26.24 0.27 -12.68
CA ALA A 224 26.04 -0.95 -13.44
C ALA A 224 26.88 -2.08 -12.82
N ILE A 225 26.27 -3.25 -12.56
CA ILE A 225 26.93 -4.42 -11.95
C ILE A 225 27.74 -5.16 -13.01
N GLY A 226 28.99 -5.48 -12.69
CA GLY A 226 29.84 -6.35 -13.52
C GLY A 226 30.32 -5.72 -14.83
N GLU A 227 30.02 -4.45 -15.07
CA GLU A 227 30.41 -3.72 -16.28
C GLU A 227 31.65 -2.85 -16.02
N SER A 228 32.72 -3.08 -16.83
CA SER A 228 33.99 -2.37 -16.65
C SER A 228 34.08 -1.07 -17.46
N SER A 229 33.30 -0.96 -18.54
CA SER A 229 33.30 0.21 -19.43
C SER A 229 31.97 0.98 -19.28
N VAL A 230 31.90 1.79 -18.23
CA VAL A 230 30.72 2.60 -17.90
C VAL A 230 31.05 4.07 -18.08
N ARG A 231 30.29 4.78 -18.92
CA ARG A 231 30.36 6.23 -19.06
C ARG A 231 29.30 6.86 -18.15
N THR A 232 29.63 8.00 -17.54
CA THR A 232 28.73 8.74 -16.64
C THR A 232 28.52 10.16 -17.11
N GLY A 233 27.31 10.70 -16.95
CA GLY A 233 26.97 12.06 -17.36
C GLY A 233 25.83 12.65 -16.55
N GLY A 234 25.25 13.75 -17.02
CA GLY A 234 24.06 14.37 -16.49
C GLY A 234 22.77 13.64 -16.90
N CYS A 235 21.64 14.03 -16.33
CA CYS A 235 20.34 13.48 -16.71
C CYS A 235 20.05 13.68 -18.19
N LEU A 236 19.48 12.67 -18.83
CA LEU A 236 18.99 12.74 -20.20
C LEU A 236 17.57 13.30 -20.28
N GLY A 237 16.75 13.02 -19.28
CA GLY A 237 15.37 13.51 -19.15
C GLY A 237 14.57 13.35 -20.44
N THR A 238 13.85 14.39 -20.83
CA THR A 238 13.09 14.44 -22.09
C THR A 238 13.89 14.99 -23.29
N ASP A 239 15.20 15.26 -23.13
CA ASP A 239 16.04 15.87 -24.17
C ASP A 239 16.37 14.90 -25.31
N ALA A 240 15.64 14.99 -26.41
CA ALA A 240 15.86 14.14 -27.59
C ALA A 240 17.29 14.24 -28.15
N VAL A 241 17.95 15.41 -28.04
CA VAL A 241 19.33 15.60 -28.51
C VAL A 241 20.32 14.84 -27.64
N ALA A 242 20.15 14.94 -26.32
CA ALA A 242 20.98 14.19 -25.39
C ALA A 242 20.86 12.67 -25.63
N TRP A 243 19.63 12.17 -25.79
CA TRP A 243 19.40 10.76 -26.13
C TRP A 243 20.03 10.34 -27.46
N SER A 244 20.01 11.21 -28.49
CA SER A 244 20.61 10.89 -29.81
C SER A 244 22.12 10.67 -29.76
N CYS A 245 22.79 11.14 -28.72
CA CYS A 245 24.24 11.14 -28.58
C CYS A 245 24.78 10.07 -27.62
N ILE A 246 23.94 9.21 -27.00
CA ILE A 246 24.36 8.31 -25.94
C ILE A 246 25.44 7.33 -26.32
N GLU A 247 25.59 7.00 -27.63
CA GLU A 247 26.66 6.14 -28.15
C GLU A 247 28.03 6.81 -28.01
N ASP A 248 28.09 8.11 -28.19
CA ASP A 248 29.36 8.88 -28.23
C ASP A 248 29.61 9.64 -26.94
N THR A 249 28.58 10.35 -26.42
CA THR A 249 28.72 11.26 -25.28
C THR A 249 27.43 11.30 -24.41
N LEU A 250 27.62 11.58 -23.13
CA LEU A 250 26.55 11.93 -22.21
C LEU A 250 26.62 13.42 -21.86
N PRO A 251 25.51 14.05 -21.39
CA PRO A 251 25.52 15.45 -21.00
C PRO A 251 26.60 15.75 -19.96
N PHE A 252 27.36 16.80 -20.15
CA PHE A 252 28.34 17.25 -19.15
C PHE A 252 27.61 17.83 -17.93
N VAL A 253 28.05 17.45 -16.74
CA VAL A 253 27.55 17.98 -15.48
C VAL A 253 28.67 18.08 -14.45
N GLU A 254 28.84 19.25 -13.86
CA GLU A 254 29.82 19.51 -12.79
C GLU A 254 29.21 19.24 -11.41
N ALA A 255 28.06 19.82 -11.13
CA ALA A 255 27.44 19.82 -9.81
C ALA A 255 25.91 19.62 -9.82
N GLY A 256 25.32 19.07 -10.87
CA GLY A 256 23.87 18.86 -10.99
C GLY A 256 23.39 17.60 -10.25
N ALA A 257 22.11 17.61 -9.88
CA ALA A 257 21.44 16.49 -9.22
C ALA A 257 21.31 15.23 -10.10
N GLY A 258 20.93 15.42 -11.36
CA GLY A 258 20.62 14.33 -12.26
C GLY A 258 21.86 13.61 -12.81
N THR A 259 21.72 12.33 -13.10
CA THR A 259 22.80 11.54 -13.68
C THR A 259 22.30 10.55 -14.73
N SER A 260 23.20 10.16 -15.63
CA SER A 260 23.03 9.01 -16.51
C SER A 260 24.26 8.14 -16.48
N ILE A 261 24.09 6.86 -16.78
CA ILE A 261 25.16 5.93 -17.07
C ILE A 261 24.88 5.22 -18.39
N ALA A 262 25.94 4.95 -19.16
CA ALA A 262 25.87 4.27 -20.43
C ALA A 262 26.87 3.11 -20.47
N VAL A 263 26.41 1.96 -20.96
CA VAL A 263 27.15 0.70 -21.06
C VAL A 263 27.14 0.25 -22.52
N ASP A 264 28.32 0.04 -23.08
CA ASP A 264 28.47 -0.46 -24.46
C ASP A 264 28.32 -1.98 -24.48
N PHE A 265 27.73 -2.51 -25.55
CA PHE A 265 27.56 -3.94 -25.75
C PHE A 265 27.83 -4.37 -27.16
N ALA A 266 28.17 -5.66 -27.30
CA ALA A 266 28.28 -6.36 -28.61
C ALA A 266 27.62 -7.74 -28.47
N LEU A 267 26.68 -8.05 -29.36
CA LEU A 267 25.91 -9.28 -29.37
C LEU A 267 26.02 -9.99 -30.71
N SER A 268 26.60 -11.17 -30.69
CA SER A 268 26.60 -12.06 -31.87
C SER A 268 25.17 -12.49 -32.22
N PRO A 269 24.90 -13.01 -33.43
CA PRO A 269 23.62 -13.59 -33.79
C PRO A 269 23.13 -14.62 -32.75
N GLY A 270 21.89 -14.50 -32.31
CA GLY A 270 21.29 -15.38 -31.30
C GLY A 270 21.78 -15.18 -29.86
N ALA A 271 22.71 -14.26 -29.61
CA ALA A 271 23.23 -13.99 -28.26
C ALA A 271 22.28 -13.11 -27.44
N GLU A 272 22.31 -13.33 -26.12
CA GLU A 272 21.61 -12.54 -25.12
C GLU A 272 22.62 -11.94 -24.14
N LYS A 273 22.30 -10.75 -23.59
CA LYS A 273 23.06 -10.09 -22.51
C LYS A 273 22.10 -9.39 -21.57
N THR A 274 22.30 -9.57 -20.27
CA THR A 274 21.62 -8.79 -19.24
C THR A 274 22.57 -7.75 -18.66
N ILE A 275 22.17 -6.47 -18.74
CA ILE A 275 22.86 -5.35 -18.10
C ILE A 275 22.04 -4.95 -16.88
N ARG A 276 22.69 -4.90 -15.71
CA ARG A 276 22.03 -4.64 -14.41
C ARG A 276 22.42 -3.29 -13.88
N PHE A 277 21.43 -2.42 -13.64
CA PHE A 277 21.61 -1.14 -12.98
C PHE A 277 21.10 -1.22 -11.55
N VAL A 278 21.80 -0.54 -10.63
CA VAL A 278 21.38 -0.35 -9.24
C VAL A 278 21.17 1.13 -9.00
N LEU A 279 19.97 1.48 -8.55
CA LEU A 279 19.63 2.78 -7.99
C LEU A 279 19.43 2.59 -6.48
N ALA A 280 20.34 3.12 -5.67
CA ALA A 280 20.25 3.12 -4.21
C ALA A 280 20.19 4.55 -3.70
N TRP A 281 19.40 4.83 -2.67
CA TRP A 281 19.23 6.18 -2.16
C TRP A 281 19.39 6.26 -0.64
N PHE A 282 19.57 7.46 -0.13
CA PHE A 282 19.76 7.70 1.29
C PHE A 282 19.39 9.16 1.62
N ALA A 283 18.25 9.33 2.24
CA ALA A 283 17.76 10.61 2.79
C ALA A 283 17.37 10.38 4.26
N PRO A 284 18.36 10.27 5.18
CA PRO A 284 18.18 9.67 6.49
C PRO A 284 17.37 10.53 7.46
N VAL A 285 17.27 11.83 7.19
CA VAL A 285 16.63 12.80 8.08
C VAL A 285 15.42 13.39 7.39
N TRP A 286 14.30 13.21 8.03
CA TRP A 286 13.04 13.80 7.62
C TRP A 286 12.68 14.94 8.56
N ASN A 287 12.53 16.15 8.00
CA ASN A 287 12.10 17.34 8.72
C ASN A 287 10.58 17.33 8.88
N GLY A 288 10.06 16.46 9.73
CA GLY A 288 8.64 16.35 10.04
C GLY A 288 8.12 17.51 10.89
N GLY A 289 8.61 18.74 10.63
CA GLY A 289 8.17 19.92 11.37
C GLY A 289 6.72 20.21 11.12
N GLY A 290 5.87 19.97 12.10
CA GLY A 290 4.46 20.33 12.08
C GLY A 290 4.06 21.07 13.34
N ILE A 291 2.88 21.62 13.30
CA ILE A 291 2.21 22.29 14.45
C ILE A 291 2.24 21.42 15.71
N MET A 292 2.39 20.12 15.55
CA MET A 292 2.15 19.10 16.56
C MET A 292 3.44 18.60 17.24
N THR A 293 4.58 18.67 16.56
CA THR A 293 5.87 18.17 17.09
C THR A 293 6.90 19.27 17.30
N GLY A 294 6.55 20.51 16.96
CA GLY A 294 7.45 21.66 16.97
C GLY A 294 8.28 21.76 15.69
N LYS A 295 8.39 22.98 15.13
CA LYS A 295 9.26 23.25 13.99
C LYS A 295 10.71 22.89 14.31
N GLY A 296 11.35 22.18 13.38
CA GLY A 296 12.79 21.90 13.46
C GLY A 296 13.16 20.64 14.24
N GLN A 297 12.23 19.74 14.48
CA GLN A 297 12.59 18.40 14.96
C GLN A 297 12.87 17.47 13.80
N ASP A 298 14.10 16.95 13.78
CA ASP A 298 14.55 15.99 12.79
C ASP A 298 14.21 14.58 13.25
N TYR A 299 13.59 13.81 12.38
CA TYR A 299 13.38 12.37 12.56
C TYR A 299 14.36 11.62 11.66
N ARG A 300 14.90 10.51 12.15
CA ARG A 300 15.75 9.66 11.34
C ARG A 300 15.00 8.39 10.97
N HIS A 301 15.06 8.02 9.70
CA HIS A 301 14.55 6.75 9.22
C HIS A 301 15.29 5.56 9.83
N MET A 302 14.57 4.45 10.06
CA MET A 302 15.17 3.23 10.65
C MET A 302 16.21 2.61 9.72
N TYR A 303 16.12 2.75 8.40
CA TYR A 303 17.16 2.25 7.50
C TYR A 303 18.51 2.93 7.73
N ALA A 304 18.54 4.16 8.28
CA ALA A 304 19.77 4.85 8.62
C ALA A 304 20.50 4.29 9.86
N ARG A 305 19.91 3.34 10.57
CA ARG A 305 20.63 2.51 11.57
C ARG A 305 21.39 1.35 10.93
N ARG A 306 20.88 0.86 9.79
CA ARG A 306 21.43 -0.30 9.07
C ARG A 306 22.50 0.10 8.06
N TYR A 307 22.30 1.24 7.41
CA TYR A 307 23.17 1.73 6.35
C TYR A 307 23.74 3.08 6.68
N ALA A 308 25.04 3.27 6.43
CA ALA A 308 25.72 4.53 6.69
C ALA A 308 25.45 5.60 5.62
N ASN A 309 25.18 5.20 4.38
CA ASN A 309 24.95 6.05 3.23
C ASN A 309 24.42 5.23 2.03
N ALA A 310 24.08 5.90 0.92
CA ALA A 310 23.60 5.24 -0.30
C ALA A 310 24.61 4.25 -0.91
N ARG A 311 25.91 4.51 -0.73
CA ARG A 311 26.95 3.61 -1.22
C ARG A 311 26.94 2.26 -0.49
N ALA A 312 26.79 2.27 0.83
CA ALA A 312 26.66 1.03 1.62
C ALA A 312 25.44 0.20 1.19
N VAL A 313 24.33 0.86 0.85
CA VAL A 313 23.15 0.20 0.30
C VAL A 313 23.48 -0.42 -1.06
N ALA A 314 24.07 0.34 -1.99
CA ALA A 314 24.44 -0.12 -3.33
C ALA A 314 25.42 -1.30 -3.29
N GLU A 315 26.40 -1.28 -2.38
CA GLU A 315 27.37 -2.37 -2.17
C GLU A 315 26.68 -3.65 -1.68
N MET A 316 25.74 -3.54 -0.74
CA MET A 316 24.95 -4.67 -0.23
C MET A 316 24.12 -5.28 -1.35
N ILE A 317 23.38 -4.46 -2.12
CA ILE A 317 22.58 -4.92 -3.25
C ILE A 317 23.46 -5.57 -4.31
N THR A 318 24.57 -4.94 -4.71
CA THR A 318 25.50 -5.49 -5.71
C THR A 318 26.00 -6.87 -5.32
N GLY A 319 26.30 -7.10 -4.02
CA GLY A 319 26.78 -8.38 -3.52
C GLY A 319 25.70 -9.47 -3.38
N ARG A 320 24.40 -9.09 -3.34
CA ARG A 320 23.31 -10.02 -3.02
C ARG A 320 22.14 -10.01 -4.01
N HIS A 321 22.23 -9.26 -5.12
CA HIS A 321 21.09 -9.07 -6.03
C HIS A 321 20.46 -10.38 -6.53
N GLU A 322 21.27 -11.38 -6.89
CA GLU A 322 20.76 -12.68 -7.34
C GLU A 322 20.04 -13.46 -6.22
N GLU A 323 20.57 -13.43 -5.02
CA GLU A 323 19.93 -14.02 -3.83
C GLU A 323 18.59 -13.35 -3.53
N ILE A 324 18.57 -12.00 -3.50
CA ILE A 324 17.37 -11.23 -3.19
C ILE A 324 16.26 -11.49 -4.21
N LEU A 325 16.58 -11.42 -5.50
CA LEU A 325 15.59 -11.70 -6.55
C LEU A 325 15.06 -13.13 -6.46
N ARG A 326 15.93 -14.12 -6.22
CA ARG A 326 15.51 -15.51 -6.04
C ARG A 326 14.53 -15.67 -4.86
N ARG A 327 14.79 -15.01 -3.74
CA ARG A 327 13.89 -14.98 -2.56
C ARG A 327 12.55 -14.32 -2.88
N ILE A 328 12.54 -13.25 -3.68
CA ILE A 328 11.31 -12.59 -4.14
C ILE A 328 10.49 -13.56 -4.99
N ILE A 329 11.07 -14.15 -6.01
CA ILE A 329 10.40 -15.11 -6.90
C ILE A 329 9.89 -16.34 -6.11
N ALA A 330 10.62 -16.77 -5.10
CA ALA A 330 10.23 -17.92 -4.29
C ALA A 330 8.95 -17.68 -3.49
N TRP A 331 8.84 -16.55 -2.78
CA TRP A 331 7.61 -16.26 -2.03
C TRP A 331 6.42 -15.97 -2.95
N GLN A 332 6.63 -15.31 -4.08
CA GLN A 332 5.58 -15.10 -5.08
C GLN A 332 5.09 -16.43 -5.68
N SER A 333 6.01 -17.38 -5.90
CA SER A 333 5.68 -18.71 -6.43
C SER A 333 4.73 -19.48 -5.52
N VAL A 334 4.79 -19.27 -4.22
CA VAL A 334 3.83 -19.87 -3.26
C VAL A 334 2.43 -19.36 -3.53
N LEU A 335 2.26 -18.04 -3.66
CA LEU A 335 0.95 -17.44 -3.92
C LEU A 335 0.39 -17.82 -5.29
N TYR A 336 1.21 -17.67 -6.34
CA TYR A 336 0.76 -17.98 -7.70
C TYR A 336 0.46 -19.46 -7.93
N GLY A 337 1.14 -20.34 -7.21
CA GLY A 337 0.93 -21.78 -7.29
C GLY A 337 -0.20 -22.33 -6.41
N ASP A 338 -0.83 -21.51 -5.57
CA ASP A 338 -1.88 -21.97 -4.64
C ASP A 338 -3.26 -21.99 -5.28
N GLU A 339 -3.65 -23.17 -5.79
CA GLU A 339 -4.95 -23.37 -6.45
C GLU A 339 -6.15 -23.28 -5.48
N GLY A 340 -5.94 -23.22 -4.18
CA GLY A 340 -6.98 -22.95 -3.18
C GLY A 340 -7.63 -21.57 -3.31
N TYR A 341 -6.92 -20.64 -3.98
CA TYR A 341 -7.35 -19.27 -4.21
C TYR A 341 -7.62 -19.01 -5.71
N PRO A 342 -8.67 -18.25 -6.06
CA PRO A 342 -8.92 -17.89 -7.46
C PRO A 342 -7.80 -17.01 -8.03
N VAL A 343 -7.60 -17.08 -9.34
CA VAL A 343 -6.53 -16.37 -10.08
C VAL A 343 -6.43 -14.89 -9.71
N TRP A 344 -7.57 -14.19 -9.71
CA TRP A 344 -7.63 -12.77 -9.37
C TRP A 344 -7.14 -12.47 -7.94
N LEU A 345 -7.46 -13.34 -6.97
CA LEU A 345 -7.09 -13.12 -5.58
C LEU A 345 -5.61 -13.38 -5.35
N ARG A 346 -5.04 -14.40 -6.01
CA ARG A 346 -3.59 -14.66 -5.95
C ARG A 346 -2.78 -13.45 -6.42
N ASP A 347 -3.18 -12.87 -7.54
CA ASP A 347 -2.55 -11.66 -8.08
C ASP A 347 -2.79 -10.43 -7.19
N ALA A 348 -4.02 -10.24 -6.70
CA ALA A 348 -4.35 -9.13 -5.82
C ALA A 348 -3.61 -9.19 -4.47
N LEU A 349 -3.41 -10.38 -3.88
CA LEU A 349 -2.64 -10.56 -2.64
C LEU A 349 -1.15 -10.20 -2.82
N VAL A 350 -0.57 -10.48 -3.99
CA VAL A 350 0.80 -10.04 -4.31
C VAL A 350 0.83 -8.51 -4.46
N ASN A 351 -0.04 -7.98 -5.32
CA ASN A 351 0.07 -6.59 -5.74
C ASN A 351 -0.39 -5.58 -4.69
N VAL A 352 -1.38 -5.90 -3.84
CA VAL A 352 -1.83 -4.96 -2.79
C VAL A 352 -0.74 -4.59 -1.78
N LEU A 353 0.31 -5.41 -1.66
CA LEU A 353 1.46 -5.13 -0.79
C LEU A 353 2.23 -3.86 -1.22
N HIS A 354 2.02 -3.35 -2.44
CA HIS A 354 2.59 -2.09 -2.92
C HIS A 354 2.24 -0.90 -2.01
N LEU A 355 1.12 -0.97 -1.31
CA LEU A 355 0.70 0.08 -0.37
C LEU A 355 1.66 0.23 0.82
N ILE A 356 2.44 -0.79 1.16
CA ILE A 356 3.38 -0.72 2.30
C ILE A 356 4.51 0.27 2.03
N PRO A 357 5.32 0.19 0.95
CA PRO A 357 6.35 1.19 0.68
C PRO A 357 5.79 2.59 0.39
N GLU A 358 4.61 2.69 -0.17
CA GLU A 358 3.99 3.99 -0.48
C GLU A 358 3.55 4.77 0.74
N THR A 359 3.19 4.07 1.82
CA THR A 359 2.53 4.70 2.97
C THR A 359 3.33 4.61 4.26
N SER A 360 4.32 3.71 4.37
CA SER A 360 5.02 3.45 5.63
C SER A 360 6.08 4.49 5.98
N ILE A 361 6.17 4.78 7.27
CA ILE A 361 7.21 5.58 7.92
C ILE A 361 7.67 4.82 9.16
N TRP A 362 8.97 4.71 9.37
CA TRP A 362 9.55 4.08 10.55
C TRP A 362 10.67 4.95 11.13
N ALA A 363 10.34 5.74 12.13
CA ALA A 363 11.28 6.66 12.76
C ALA A 363 12.07 5.99 13.87
N GLN A 364 13.36 6.36 14.00
CA GLN A 364 14.15 5.99 15.17
C GLN A 364 13.55 6.62 16.43
N ALA A 365 13.59 5.89 17.56
CA ALA A 365 13.17 6.41 18.85
C ALA A 365 13.94 7.68 19.21
N LYS A 366 13.23 8.77 19.46
CA LYS A 366 13.82 10.08 19.80
C LYS A 366 12.78 10.95 20.52
N PRO A 367 13.09 11.53 21.67
CA PRO A 367 12.19 12.47 22.33
C PRO A 367 11.81 13.68 21.44
N PRO A 368 10.57 14.21 21.53
CA PRO A 368 9.46 13.74 22.37
C PRO A 368 8.74 12.51 21.80
N VAL A 369 9.08 12.10 20.59
CA VAL A 369 8.50 10.94 19.91
C VAL A 369 9.33 9.70 20.23
N GLY A 370 8.66 8.66 20.71
CA GLY A 370 9.30 7.38 20.98
C GLY A 370 10.16 7.33 22.24
N ASP A 371 9.97 8.25 23.20
CA ASP A 371 10.58 8.18 24.53
C ASP A 371 10.04 6.98 25.36
N TRP A 372 8.95 6.40 24.93
CA TRP A 372 8.29 5.21 25.45
C TRP A 372 8.74 3.91 24.76
N CYS A 373 9.52 3.97 23.71
CA CYS A 373 10.05 2.81 23.00
C CYS A 373 11.58 2.78 23.04
N ASN A 374 12.15 1.61 22.86
CA ASN A 374 13.60 1.47 22.76
C ASN A 374 14.09 1.85 21.35
N GLU A 375 15.41 2.05 21.20
CA GLU A 375 16.03 2.45 19.95
C GLU A 375 15.92 1.40 18.84
N GLU A 376 15.74 0.13 19.18
CA GLU A 376 15.67 -0.97 18.23
C GLU A 376 14.28 -1.07 17.58
N ASP A 377 13.23 -0.79 18.36
CA ASP A 377 11.85 -0.85 17.88
C ASP A 377 11.46 0.35 17.03
N GLY A 378 11.93 1.54 17.37
CA GLY A 378 11.51 2.78 16.71
C GLY A 378 10.01 3.05 16.83
N VAL A 379 9.50 3.95 15.99
CA VAL A 379 8.09 4.30 15.90
C VAL A 379 7.63 4.10 14.46
N PHE A 380 6.83 3.07 14.24
CA PHE A 380 6.27 2.74 12.92
C PHE A 380 4.86 3.30 12.77
N GLY A 381 4.54 3.76 11.57
CA GLY A 381 3.20 4.18 11.19
C GLY A 381 2.98 4.15 9.69
N MET A 382 1.72 4.07 9.28
CA MET A 382 1.31 4.14 7.88
C MET A 382 0.47 5.38 7.65
N ASN A 383 0.69 6.05 6.52
CA ASN A 383 -0.16 7.15 6.05
C ASN A 383 -1.45 6.59 5.46
N GLU A 384 -2.58 7.13 5.85
CA GLU A 384 -3.88 6.72 5.35
C GLU A 384 -3.96 6.78 3.84
N SER A 385 -3.57 7.91 3.27
CA SER A 385 -3.57 8.19 1.84
C SER A 385 -2.62 9.36 1.58
N PRO A 386 -1.34 9.13 1.27
CA PRO A 386 -0.33 10.19 1.24
C PRO A 386 -0.66 11.41 0.37
N ARG A 387 -1.42 11.19 -0.71
CA ARG A 387 -1.79 12.26 -1.65
C ARG A 387 -3.14 12.91 -1.35
N ALA A 388 -3.98 12.29 -0.55
CA ALA A 388 -5.35 12.77 -0.30
C ALA A 388 -5.64 13.05 1.17
N CYS A 389 -5.27 12.16 2.07
CA CYS A 389 -5.48 12.28 3.52
C CYS A 389 -4.24 11.75 4.27
N PRO A 390 -3.21 12.60 4.42
CA PRO A 390 -1.92 12.18 4.96
C PRO A 390 -1.93 12.09 6.49
N GLN A 391 -2.81 11.29 7.05
CA GLN A 391 -2.89 10.98 8.47
C GLN A 391 -2.04 9.75 8.80
N ILE A 392 -1.21 9.83 9.83
CA ILE A 392 -0.37 8.72 10.28
C ILE A 392 -1.16 7.91 11.30
N GLU A 393 -1.36 6.64 11.00
CA GLU A 393 -2.07 5.69 11.84
C GLU A 393 -3.47 6.18 12.23
N CYS A 394 -4.29 6.51 11.24
CA CYS A 394 -5.72 6.61 11.42
C CYS A 394 -6.24 5.24 11.87
N ILE A 395 -6.70 5.11 13.11
CA ILE A 395 -6.95 3.80 13.73
C ILE A 395 -7.98 2.93 12.99
N PRO A 396 -9.07 3.45 12.42
CA PRO A 396 -9.95 2.65 11.57
C PRO A 396 -9.23 2.12 10.32
N CYS A 397 -8.33 2.91 9.74
CA CYS A 397 -7.56 2.49 8.58
C CYS A 397 -6.55 1.41 8.95
N SER A 398 -5.89 1.55 10.10
CA SER A 398 -4.97 0.54 10.64
C SER A 398 -5.68 -0.77 10.95
N PHE A 399 -6.89 -0.71 11.48
CA PHE A 399 -7.72 -1.89 11.72
C PHE A 399 -7.94 -2.73 10.46
N TYR A 400 -8.23 -2.10 9.33
CA TYR A 400 -8.35 -2.79 8.05
C TYR A 400 -6.99 -3.15 7.45
N GLY A 401 -6.03 -2.24 7.50
CA GLY A 401 -4.79 -2.31 6.72
C GLY A 401 -3.64 -3.07 7.35
N ASN A 402 -3.66 -3.38 8.64
CA ASN A 402 -2.50 -3.94 9.31
C ASN A 402 -2.31 -5.46 9.15
N PHE A 403 -3.20 -6.18 8.45
CA PHE A 403 -3.09 -7.63 8.29
C PHE A 403 -1.73 -8.10 7.78
N PRO A 404 -1.19 -7.59 6.66
CA PRO A 404 0.11 -8.04 6.19
C PRO A 404 1.26 -7.60 7.11
N LEU A 405 1.10 -6.51 7.88
CA LEU A 405 2.09 -6.15 8.90
C LEU A 405 2.12 -7.18 10.02
N VAL A 406 0.96 -7.54 10.57
CA VAL A 406 0.85 -8.60 11.60
C VAL A 406 1.39 -9.93 11.08
N TYR A 407 1.14 -10.26 9.82
CA TYR A 407 1.58 -11.53 9.24
C TYR A 407 3.08 -11.57 8.93
N PHE A 408 3.60 -10.54 8.30
CA PHE A 408 4.94 -10.54 7.72
C PHE A 408 5.95 -9.68 8.47
N PHE A 409 5.50 -8.63 9.16
CA PHE A 409 6.35 -7.65 9.83
C PHE A 409 5.81 -7.33 11.24
N PRO A 410 5.70 -8.36 12.11
CA PRO A 410 5.08 -8.22 13.43
C PRO A 410 5.76 -7.17 14.31
N GLU A 411 7.05 -6.91 14.13
CA GLU A 411 7.78 -5.86 14.82
C GLU A 411 7.26 -4.46 14.47
N ALA A 412 6.90 -4.21 13.21
CA ALA A 412 6.28 -2.94 12.79
C ALA A 412 4.86 -2.80 13.37
N ALA A 413 4.05 -3.85 13.28
CA ALA A 413 2.70 -3.87 13.87
C ALA A 413 2.73 -3.67 15.39
N LEU A 414 3.71 -4.27 16.09
CA LEU A 414 3.88 -4.11 17.54
C LEU A 414 4.32 -2.69 17.90
N SER A 415 5.20 -2.08 17.12
CA SER A 415 5.60 -0.68 17.29
C SER A 415 4.39 0.25 17.23
N THR A 416 3.52 0.09 16.24
CA THR A 416 2.25 0.83 16.12
C THR A 416 1.36 0.64 17.35
N LEU A 417 1.17 -0.60 17.81
CA LEU A 417 0.34 -0.88 18.99
C LEU A 417 0.90 -0.24 20.28
N ARG A 418 2.21 -0.25 20.45
CA ARG A 418 2.88 0.43 21.58
C ARG A 418 2.67 1.93 21.53
N ALA A 419 2.67 2.52 20.33
CA ALA A 419 2.34 3.93 20.16
C ALA A 419 0.87 4.23 20.55
N TYR A 420 -0.10 3.43 20.10
CA TYR A 420 -1.50 3.59 20.54
C TYR A 420 -1.64 3.49 22.06
N LYS A 421 -0.96 2.55 22.70
CA LYS A 421 -0.94 2.42 24.16
C LYS A 421 -0.31 3.63 24.84
N ALA A 422 0.84 4.10 24.36
CA ALA A 422 1.56 5.25 24.92
C ALA A 422 0.77 6.55 24.81
N TYR A 423 0.03 6.72 23.71
CA TYR A 423 -0.82 7.89 23.47
C TYR A 423 -2.26 7.73 23.95
N GLN A 424 -2.59 6.62 24.59
CA GLN A 424 -3.92 6.44 25.20
C GLN A 424 -4.19 7.53 26.25
N TYR A 425 -5.37 8.13 26.18
CA TYR A 425 -5.77 9.16 27.12
C TYR A 425 -5.93 8.60 28.55
N PRO A 426 -5.77 9.43 29.58
CA PRO A 426 -6.02 9.02 30.97
C PRO A 426 -7.41 8.43 31.21
N SER A 427 -8.41 8.86 30.44
CA SER A 427 -9.77 8.31 30.45
C SER A 427 -9.87 6.86 29.97
N GLY A 428 -8.85 6.34 29.26
CA GLY A 428 -8.88 5.05 28.59
C GLY A 428 -9.19 5.14 27.08
N GLN A 429 -9.54 6.32 26.59
CA GLN A 429 -9.79 6.54 25.16
C GLN A 429 -8.55 6.21 24.32
N ALA A 430 -8.69 5.46 23.23
CA ALA A 430 -7.66 5.28 22.24
C ALA A 430 -7.45 6.56 21.41
N PRO A 431 -6.20 6.87 20.97
CA PRO A 431 -6.00 7.97 20.04
C PRO A 431 -6.55 7.61 18.66
N TRP A 432 -7.11 8.58 17.98
CA TRP A 432 -7.59 8.40 16.61
C TRP A 432 -6.45 8.29 15.59
N VAL A 433 -5.47 9.19 15.67
CA VAL A 433 -4.30 9.26 14.80
C VAL A 433 -3.06 9.60 15.62
N PHE A 434 -1.88 9.31 15.10
CA PHE A 434 -0.64 9.74 15.72
C PHE A 434 -0.17 11.12 15.26
N GLY A 435 -0.53 11.52 14.06
CA GLY A 435 -0.08 12.77 13.46
C GLY A 435 -0.56 12.90 12.01
N GLY A 436 0.14 13.74 11.26
CA GLY A 436 -0.25 14.07 9.90
C GLY A 436 -1.10 15.32 9.82
N CYS A 437 -1.70 15.58 8.67
CA CYS A 437 -2.56 16.75 8.45
C CYS A 437 -3.89 16.34 7.81
N THR A 438 -4.89 17.19 7.99
CA THR A 438 -6.19 17.03 7.31
C THR A 438 -6.11 17.56 5.88
N VAL A 439 -6.83 16.91 4.98
CA VAL A 439 -6.99 17.33 3.59
C VAL A 439 -7.43 18.80 3.51
N GLY A 440 -6.80 19.55 2.64
CA GLY A 440 -7.18 20.94 2.36
C GLY A 440 -6.60 22.01 3.28
N SER A 441 -5.70 21.66 4.19
CA SER A 441 -5.03 22.61 5.08
C SER A 441 -3.53 22.71 4.78
N PRO A 442 -3.09 23.45 3.75
CA PRO A 442 -1.68 23.75 3.55
C PRO A 442 -1.17 24.74 4.61
N PRO A 443 0.13 24.72 5.00
CA PRO A 443 1.10 23.75 4.52
C PRO A 443 0.89 22.40 5.18
N TYR A 444 0.99 21.33 4.39
CA TYR A 444 1.00 19.96 4.88
C TYR A 444 2.31 19.71 5.63
N GLU A 445 2.27 19.95 6.93
CA GLU A 445 3.40 19.64 7.80
C GLU A 445 3.13 18.27 8.42
N MET A 446 3.92 17.27 8.05
CA MET A 446 3.83 15.96 8.71
C MET A 446 4.35 16.08 10.14
N ALA A 447 3.46 15.87 11.07
CA ALA A 447 3.79 15.70 12.46
C ALA A 447 3.84 14.21 12.77
N MET A 448 4.97 13.73 13.26
CA MET A 448 5.04 12.41 13.89
C MET A 448 4.21 12.41 15.19
N PRO A 449 3.93 11.25 15.74
CA PRO A 449 2.94 11.04 16.79
C PRO A 449 3.01 12.06 17.93
N SER A 450 1.91 12.73 18.17
CA SER A 450 1.76 13.64 19.28
C SER A 450 0.43 13.41 20.00
N PRO A 451 0.42 13.24 21.32
CA PRO A 451 -0.82 13.03 22.07
C PRO A 451 -1.81 14.20 21.98
N GLY A 452 -1.36 15.36 21.52
CA GLY A 452 -2.23 16.55 21.38
C GLY A 452 -3.13 16.57 20.14
N TYR A 453 -2.92 15.68 19.17
CA TYR A 453 -3.67 15.72 17.92
C TYR A 453 -5.04 15.04 17.98
N ALA A 454 -5.20 14.10 18.84
CA ALA A 454 -6.40 13.30 18.95
C ALA A 454 -7.61 14.05 19.59
N LYS A 455 -7.72 15.36 19.38
CA LYS A 455 -8.80 16.18 19.95
C LYS A 455 -10.16 15.99 19.28
N LYS A 456 -10.26 15.34 18.14
CA LYS A 456 -11.55 14.97 17.54
C LYS A 456 -11.92 13.54 17.99
N PRO A 457 -13.02 13.34 18.65
CA PRO A 457 -13.42 12.02 19.12
C PRO A 457 -14.09 11.23 17.99
N GLN A 458 -13.36 10.43 17.26
CA GLN A 458 -13.93 9.21 16.65
C GLN A 458 -13.90 8.10 17.69
N THR A 459 -14.63 8.26 18.76
CA THR A 459 -14.33 7.62 20.02
C THR A 459 -14.80 6.19 20.16
N THR A 460 -15.77 5.78 19.36
CA THR A 460 -16.44 4.49 19.55
C THR A 460 -15.73 3.37 18.83
N LEU A 461 -15.50 3.55 17.55
CA LEU A 461 -14.82 2.56 16.72
C LEU A 461 -13.36 2.43 17.09
N ASP A 462 -12.71 3.54 17.46
CA ASP A 462 -11.30 3.56 17.85
C ASP A 462 -10.97 2.53 18.91
N GLY A 463 -11.85 2.42 19.92
CA GLY A 463 -11.71 1.42 20.97
C GLY A 463 -11.83 -0.02 20.45
N GLY A 464 -12.82 -0.27 19.60
CA GLY A 464 -13.02 -1.57 18.97
C GLY A 464 -11.83 -1.97 18.12
N CYS A 465 -11.34 -1.06 17.27
CA CYS A 465 -10.16 -1.25 16.42
C CYS A 465 -8.90 -1.52 17.24
N TYR A 466 -8.67 -0.75 18.30
CA TYR A 466 -7.50 -0.94 19.17
C TYR A 466 -7.49 -2.33 19.81
N VAL A 467 -8.60 -2.76 20.40
CA VAL A 467 -8.69 -4.07 21.07
C VAL A 467 -8.56 -5.21 20.08
N ASP A 468 -9.15 -5.08 18.88
CA ASP A 468 -9.00 -6.05 17.80
C ASP A 468 -7.52 -6.21 17.39
N MET A 469 -6.81 -5.11 17.14
CA MET A 469 -5.42 -5.18 16.72
C MET A 469 -4.51 -5.78 17.81
N VAL A 470 -4.77 -5.52 19.08
CA VAL A 470 -4.05 -6.17 20.19
C VAL A 470 -4.33 -7.68 20.22
N ASP A 471 -5.61 -8.08 20.12
CA ASP A 471 -5.98 -9.50 20.09
C ASP A 471 -5.41 -10.21 18.87
N ARG A 472 -5.43 -9.57 17.71
CA ARG A 472 -4.85 -10.02 16.45
C ARG A 472 -3.36 -10.33 16.61
N MET A 473 -2.62 -9.41 17.23
CA MET A 473 -1.19 -9.58 17.48
C MET A 473 -0.90 -10.68 18.49
N TRP A 474 -1.66 -10.77 19.58
CA TRP A 474 -1.56 -11.87 20.54
C TRP A 474 -1.87 -13.22 19.90
N ARG A 475 -2.93 -13.32 19.11
CA ARG A 475 -3.29 -14.56 18.37
C ARG A 475 -2.21 -14.97 17.37
N ARG A 476 -1.56 -14.01 16.70
CA ARG A 476 -0.48 -14.25 15.76
C ARG A 476 0.77 -14.79 16.42
N THR A 477 1.14 -14.24 17.57
CA THR A 477 2.41 -14.56 18.26
C THR A 477 2.28 -15.68 19.30
N GLY A 478 1.11 -15.82 19.91
CA GLY A 478 0.91 -16.71 21.07
C GLY A 478 1.66 -16.22 22.31
N ASP A 479 2.13 -14.97 22.35
CA ASP A 479 2.95 -14.43 23.42
C ASP A 479 2.10 -13.85 24.56
N ASP A 480 2.05 -14.57 25.67
CA ASP A 480 1.35 -14.12 26.87
C ASP A 480 2.02 -12.92 27.57
N GLN A 481 3.29 -12.63 27.29
CA GLN A 481 3.94 -11.41 27.82
C GLN A 481 3.39 -10.19 27.10
N LEU A 482 3.20 -10.27 25.78
CA LEU A 482 2.55 -9.25 25.00
C LEU A 482 1.11 -9.00 25.50
N LEU A 483 0.34 -10.07 25.76
CA LEU A 483 -0.97 -9.92 26.35
C LEU A 483 -0.93 -9.15 27.68
N ARG A 484 -0.01 -9.47 28.58
CA ARG A 484 0.15 -8.78 29.86
C ARG A 484 0.60 -7.32 29.69
N GLU A 485 1.44 -7.05 28.68
CA GLU A 485 1.85 -5.68 28.33
C GLU A 485 0.65 -4.78 28.00
N PHE A 486 -0.34 -5.29 27.26
CA PHE A 486 -1.46 -4.50 26.74
C PHE A 486 -2.74 -4.58 27.58
N TYR A 487 -2.89 -5.57 28.45
CA TYR A 487 -4.17 -5.89 29.09
C TYR A 487 -4.80 -4.72 29.85
N ASP A 488 -4.03 -4.00 30.66
CA ASP A 488 -4.56 -2.84 31.39
C ASP A 488 -5.11 -1.76 30.45
N SER A 489 -4.39 -1.49 29.38
CA SER A 489 -4.81 -0.55 28.34
C SER A 489 -6.09 -1.00 27.65
N VAL A 490 -6.20 -2.28 27.29
CA VAL A 490 -7.42 -2.88 26.70
C VAL A 490 -8.61 -2.77 27.64
N LYS A 491 -8.43 -3.11 28.92
CA LYS A 491 -9.48 -3.03 29.94
C LYS A 491 -10.00 -1.60 30.12
N ARG A 492 -9.08 -0.64 30.29
CA ARG A 492 -9.44 0.79 30.42
C ARG A 492 -10.17 1.31 29.18
N ASN A 493 -9.70 0.93 28.00
CA ASN A 493 -10.32 1.34 26.75
C ASN A 493 -11.75 0.75 26.61
N THR A 494 -11.94 -0.54 26.90
CA THR A 494 -13.24 -1.19 26.83
C THR A 494 -14.25 -0.56 27.80
N ILE A 495 -13.80 -0.23 29.02
CA ILE A 495 -14.63 0.50 30.00
C ILE A 495 -14.97 1.90 29.49
N PHE A 496 -14.01 2.62 28.91
CA PHE A 496 -14.25 3.95 28.35
C PHE A 496 -15.29 3.90 27.23
N THR A 497 -15.14 2.98 26.26
CA THR A 497 -16.09 2.84 25.15
C THR A 497 -17.52 2.55 25.64
N MET A 498 -17.67 1.67 26.63
CA MET A 498 -18.95 1.34 27.20
C MET A 498 -19.67 2.56 27.85
N ASN A 499 -18.91 3.50 28.37
CA ASN A 499 -19.41 4.63 29.12
C ASN A 499 -19.37 5.97 28.35
N LEU A 500 -19.23 5.93 27.02
CA LEU A 500 -19.16 7.13 26.17
C LEU A 500 -20.37 8.07 26.37
N ARG A 501 -21.54 7.50 26.57
CA ARG A 501 -22.76 8.24 26.93
C ARG A 501 -23.24 7.80 28.31
N PRO A 502 -23.62 8.72 29.18
CA PRO A 502 -24.20 8.36 30.48
C PRO A 502 -25.37 7.40 30.31
N GLY A 503 -25.34 6.29 31.03
CA GLY A 503 -26.35 5.24 30.96
C GLY A 503 -26.18 4.16 29.92
N SER A 504 -25.31 4.32 28.89
CA SER A 504 -25.07 3.26 27.90
C SER A 504 -24.49 1.99 28.53
N GLY A 505 -23.62 2.11 29.52
CA GLY A 505 -23.09 0.95 30.26
C GLY A 505 -24.19 0.11 30.95
N ALA A 506 -25.25 0.72 31.41
CA ALA A 506 -26.39 0.01 31.98
C ALA A 506 -27.21 -0.78 30.96
N ALA A 507 -27.22 -0.34 29.70
CA ALA A 507 -27.86 -1.06 28.59
C ALA A 507 -26.98 -2.11 27.97
N GLY A 508 -25.72 -2.23 28.38
CA GLY A 508 -24.73 -3.20 27.84
C GLY A 508 -24.27 -2.95 26.42
N ILE A 509 -24.67 -1.82 25.82
CA ILE A 509 -24.28 -1.43 24.47
C ILE A 509 -24.02 0.07 24.42
N VAL A 510 -23.04 0.48 23.62
CA VAL A 510 -22.75 1.89 23.39
C VAL A 510 -23.93 2.58 22.68
N SER A 511 -24.28 3.78 23.15
CA SER A 511 -25.24 4.65 22.51
C SER A 511 -24.61 6.01 22.26
N MET A 512 -24.87 6.58 21.10
CA MET A 512 -24.18 7.75 20.58
C MET A 512 -24.98 9.02 20.80
N PRO A 513 -24.37 10.16 21.21
CA PRO A 513 -25.07 11.43 21.32
C PRO A 513 -25.34 12.02 19.92
N GLU A 514 -26.47 12.73 19.78
CA GLU A 514 -26.81 13.47 18.55
C GLU A 514 -25.79 14.60 18.29
N GLY A 515 -25.53 14.87 17.02
CA GLY A 515 -24.66 15.97 16.57
C GLY A 515 -23.16 15.74 16.73
N ASN A 516 -22.75 14.51 17.00
CA ASN A 516 -21.33 14.14 17.00
C ASN A 516 -21.00 13.33 15.75
N GLN A 517 -20.63 14.02 14.68
CA GLN A 517 -20.36 13.42 13.35
C GLN A 517 -19.11 12.53 13.27
N ALA A 518 -18.29 12.46 14.31
CA ALA A 518 -17.02 11.73 14.28
C ALA A 518 -17.08 10.38 15.01
N GLN A 519 -18.19 9.66 14.92
CA GLN A 519 -18.43 8.48 15.75
C GLN A 519 -18.27 7.15 15.05
N ASP A 520 -18.27 7.21 13.72
CA ASP A 520 -18.10 6.07 12.82
C ASP A 520 -17.02 6.43 11.81
N TRP A 521 -16.38 5.46 11.13
CA TRP A 521 -15.51 5.77 9.99
C TRP A 521 -16.27 6.27 8.76
N PHE A 522 -17.58 6.26 8.81
CA PHE A 522 -18.46 7.00 7.90
C PHE A 522 -18.78 8.39 8.47
N GLU A 523 -17.76 9.10 8.96
CA GLU A 523 -17.84 10.37 9.70
C GLU A 523 -18.52 11.51 8.95
N SER A 524 -18.74 11.35 7.64
CA SER A 524 -19.55 12.28 6.86
C SER A 524 -21.05 12.17 7.15
N CYS A 525 -21.45 11.17 7.93
CA CYS A 525 -22.83 10.83 8.22
C CYS A 525 -23.21 11.16 9.67
N ASP A 526 -24.44 11.62 9.90
CA ASP A 526 -24.97 11.88 11.26
C ASP A 526 -25.64 10.60 11.78
N LEU A 527 -24.90 9.83 12.58
CA LEU A 527 -25.35 8.60 13.22
C LEU A 527 -25.42 8.80 14.74
N PHE A 528 -26.55 8.45 15.36
CA PHE A 528 -26.73 8.64 16.80
C PHE A 528 -27.68 7.59 17.42
N GLY A 529 -27.72 7.53 18.76
CA GLY A 529 -28.44 6.49 19.47
C GLY A 529 -27.75 5.12 19.35
N ILE A 530 -28.51 4.05 19.23
CA ILE A 530 -28.01 2.71 18.98
C ILE A 530 -27.80 2.56 17.48
N VAL A 531 -26.54 2.45 17.06
CA VAL A 531 -26.13 2.25 15.67
C VAL A 531 -25.64 0.81 15.53
N PRO A 532 -26.31 -0.07 14.78
CA PRO A 532 -25.95 -1.49 14.68
C PRO A 532 -24.52 -1.74 14.22
N HIS A 533 -23.99 -0.96 13.27
CA HIS A 533 -22.60 -1.04 12.84
C HIS A 533 -21.64 -0.82 14.03
N ILE A 534 -21.78 0.30 14.72
CA ILE A 534 -20.96 0.66 15.88
C ILE A 534 -21.18 -0.32 17.04
N GLY A 535 -22.46 -0.65 17.33
CA GLY A 535 -22.83 -1.59 18.38
C GLY A 535 -22.27 -3.00 18.14
N GLY A 536 -22.25 -3.44 16.89
CA GLY A 536 -21.66 -4.71 16.50
C GLY A 536 -20.16 -4.75 16.76
N VAL A 537 -19.42 -3.73 16.34
CA VAL A 537 -17.97 -3.60 16.61
C VAL A 537 -17.69 -3.54 18.12
N HIS A 538 -18.50 -2.81 18.87
CA HIS A 538 -18.38 -2.73 20.33
C HIS A 538 -18.62 -4.08 21.02
N LEU A 539 -19.65 -4.84 20.63
CA LEU A 539 -19.88 -6.19 21.18
C LEU A 539 -18.73 -7.15 20.84
N ALA A 540 -18.15 -7.05 19.64
CA ALA A 540 -16.95 -7.80 19.28
C ALA A 540 -15.75 -7.41 20.15
N GLN A 541 -15.54 -6.10 20.40
CA GLN A 541 -14.54 -5.58 21.33
C GLN A 541 -14.68 -6.23 22.72
N ILE A 542 -15.90 -6.26 23.28
CA ILE A 542 -16.15 -6.86 24.59
C ILE A 542 -15.84 -8.35 24.60
N ARG A 543 -16.17 -9.10 23.53
CA ARG A 543 -15.83 -10.52 23.41
C ARG A 543 -14.32 -10.77 23.45
N MET A 544 -13.55 -9.96 22.74
CA MET A 544 -12.07 -10.05 22.73
C MET A 544 -11.49 -9.64 24.08
N ALA A 545 -11.92 -8.52 24.65
CA ALA A 545 -11.49 -8.07 25.97
C ALA A 545 -11.80 -9.10 27.07
N ARG A 546 -12.98 -9.74 27.00
CA ARG A 546 -13.35 -10.88 27.88
C ARG A 546 -12.39 -12.06 27.76
N ARG A 547 -12.03 -12.44 26.51
CA ARG A 547 -11.06 -13.52 26.27
C ARG A 547 -9.71 -13.19 26.88
N MET A 548 -9.22 -11.98 26.69
CA MET A 548 -7.96 -11.51 27.26
C MET A 548 -8.02 -11.49 28.81
N ALA A 549 -9.12 -10.99 29.37
CA ALA A 549 -9.37 -11.00 30.84
C ALA A 549 -9.29 -12.41 31.42
N LYS A 550 -9.94 -13.38 30.76
CA LYS A 550 -9.89 -14.78 31.16
C LYS A 550 -8.48 -15.34 31.11
N ALA A 551 -7.70 -15.00 30.08
CA ALA A 551 -6.32 -15.46 29.92
C ALA A 551 -5.36 -14.92 31.01
N VAL A 552 -5.61 -13.70 31.52
CA VAL A 552 -4.82 -13.13 32.63
C VAL A 552 -5.40 -13.39 34.02
N GLY A 553 -6.58 -14.02 34.11
CA GLY A 553 -7.23 -14.37 35.38
C GLY A 553 -8.03 -13.24 36.05
N ASP A 554 -8.47 -12.21 35.28
CA ASP A 554 -9.32 -11.12 35.79
C ASP A 554 -10.81 -11.52 35.76
N GLU A 555 -11.21 -12.40 36.69
CA GLU A 555 -12.56 -12.95 36.78
C GLU A 555 -13.65 -11.88 37.04
N GLU A 556 -13.29 -10.78 37.66
CA GLU A 556 -14.23 -9.67 37.88
C GLU A 556 -14.62 -9.00 36.56
N PHE A 557 -13.60 -8.68 35.73
CA PHE A 557 -13.86 -8.07 34.43
C PHE A 557 -14.50 -9.05 33.45
N VAL A 558 -14.21 -10.36 33.55
CA VAL A 558 -14.95 -11.40 32.80
C VAL A 558 -16.45 -11.32 33.10
N ARG A 559 -16.84 -11.32 34.38
CA ARG A 559 -18.27 -11.20 34.77
C ARG A 559 -18.92 -9.91 34.28
N GLN A 560 -18.17 -8.80 34.30
CA GLN A 560 -18.67 -7.53 33.82
C GLN A 560 -18.91 -7.60 32.29
N CYS A 561 -17.97 -8.14 31.53
CA CYS A 561 -18.12 -8.37 30.09
C CYS A 561 -19.32 -9.29 29.79
N ASP A 562 -19.49 -10.39 30.54
CA ASP A 562 -20.64 -11.31 30.38
C ASP A 562 -21.97 -10.59 30.56
N SER A 563 -22.07 -9.71 31.58
CA SER A 563 -23.25 -8.91 31.80
C SER A 563 -23.56 -7.94 30.67
N TRP A 564 -22.53 -7.25 30.18
CA TRP A 564 -22.66 -6.32 29.04
C TRP A 564 -23.04 -7.05 27.74
N LEU A 565 -22.43 -8.18 27.46
CA LEU A 565 -22.75 -8.98 26.25
C LEU A 565 -24.19 -9.48 26.26
N ALA A 566 -24.67 -9.98 27.42
CA ALA A 566 -26.04 -10.46 27.55
C ALA A 566 -27.07 -9.34 27.31
N GLN A 567 -26.89 -8.19 27.96
CA GLN A 567 -27.78 -7.05 27.82
C GLN A 567 -27.66 -6.35 26.47
N GLY A 568 -26.41 -6.10 26.01
CA GLY A 568 -26.16 -5.37 24.79
C GLY A 568 -26.63 -6.11 23.54
N SER A 569 -26.43 -7.44 23.49
CA SER A 569 -26.96 -8.25 22.39
C SER A 569 -28.49 -8.24 22.34
N GLU A 570 -29.15 -8.29 23.50
CA GLU A 570 -30.62 -8.22 23.58
C GLU A 570 -31.10 -6.84 23.09
N VAL A 571 -30.48 -5.76 23.54
CA VAL A 571 -30.84 -4.39 23.13
C VAL A 571 -30.64 -4.20 21.64
N LEU A 572 -29.46 -4.60 21.10
CA LEU A 572 -29.18 -4.51 19.68
C LEU A 572 -30.26 -5.22 18.85
N GLU A 573 -30.58 -6.45 19.21
CA GLU A 573 -31.50 -7.28 18.47
C GLU A 573 -32.95 -6.80 18.55
N ASN A 574 -33.39 -6.35 19.70
CA ASN A 574 -34.80 -5.97 19.94
C ASN A 574 -35.11 -4.55 19.48
N GLU A 575 -34.15 -3.63 19.58
CA GLU A 575 -34.38 -2.23 19.25
C GLU A 575 -34.13 -1.89 17.76
N THR A 576 -33.27 -2.61 17.08
CA THR A 576 -32.82 -2.19 15.74
C THR A 576 -33.22 -3.13 14.62
N TRP A 577 -33.87 -4.28 14.90
CA TRP A 577 -34.28 -5.20 13.84
C TRP A 577 -35.64 -4.80 13.22
N ALA A 578 -35.63 -4.45 11.94
CA ALA A 578 -36.82 -4.04 11.18
C ALA A 578 -37.49 -5.19 10.37
N GLY A 579 -37.20 -6.45 10.73
CA GLY A 579 -37.79 -7.64 10.07
C GLY A 579 -36.98 -8.21 8.91
N THR A 580 -36.40 -7.38 8.08
CA THR A 580 -35.56 -7.78 6.94
C THR A 580 -34.12 -7.26 7.01
N HIS A 581 -33.88 -6.24 7.80
CA HIS A 581 -32.59 -5.59 7.96
C HIS A 581 -32.50 -4.92 9.34
N TYR A 582 -31.29 -4.54 9.76
CA TYR A 582 -31.07 -3.67 10.90
C TYR A 582 -31.21 -2.21 10.46
N LEU A 583 -31.88 -1.42 11.31
CA LEU A 583 -31.99 0.03 11.13
C LEU A 583 -30.59 0.66 11.03
N LEU A 584 -30.47 1.79 10.37
CA LEU A 584 -29.23 2.57 10.38
C LEU A 584 -28.89 3.03 11.80
N PHE A 585 -29.90 3.55 12.52
CA PHE A 585 -29.80 3.92 13.93
C PHE A 585 -31.17 3.95 14.58
N LYS A 586 -31.20 3.91 15.93
CA LYS A 586 -32.38 4.16 16.75
C LYS A 586 -32.01 4.90 18.03
N GLU A 587 -32.60 6.07 18.22
CA GLU A 587 -32.50 6.84 19.46
C GLU A 587 -33.72 6.58 20.33
N LYS A 588 -33.50 5.91 21.48
CA LYS A 588 -34.59 5.47 22.37
C LYS A 588 -35.30 6.62 23.08
N GLU A 589 -34.59 7.68 23.44
CA GLU A 589 -35.18 8.80 24.24
C GLU A 589 -36.09 9.65 23.39
N THR A 590 -35.75 9.86 22.11
CA THR A 590 -36.55 10.70 21.21
C THR A 590 -37.47 9.90 20.29
N GLY A 591 -37.22 8.59 20.16
CA GLY A 591 -37.92 7.73 19.22
C GLY A 591 -37.49 7.93 17.78
N LYS A 592 -36.44 8.73 17.51
CA LYS A 592 -35.90 8.89 16.15
C LYS A 592 -35.21 7.60 15.68
N GLU A 593 -35.53 7.19 14.47
CA GLU A 593 -34.94 6.02 13.84
C GLU A 593 -34.81 6.20 12.33
N SER A 594 -33.97 5.41 11.69
CA SER A 594 -33.79 5.40 10.24
C SER A 594 -33.75 3.97 9.73
N ASP A 595 -34.58 3.67 8.72
CA ASP A 595 -34.66 2.38 8.04
C ASP A 595 -33.71 2.23 6.85
N ILE A 596 -32.80 3.19 6.67
CA ILE A 596 -31.74 3.12 5.68
C ILE A 596 -30.85 1.88 5.93
N ILE A 597 -30.58 1.14 4.89
CA ILE A 597 -29.69 -0.02 4.90
C ILE A 597 -28.25 0.45 4.76
N MET A 598 -27.41 0.11 5.73
CA MET A 598 -25.96 0.18 5.64
C MET A 598 -25.41 -1.18 5.25
N SER A 599 -24.77 -1.28 4.09
CA SER A 599 -24.28 -2.57 3.56
C SER A 599 -23.19 -3.20 4.44
N TYR A 600 -22.39 -2.40 5.12
CA TYR A 600 -21.24 -2.84 5.89
C TYR A 600 -21.53 -2.95 7.40
N VAL A 601 -22.80 -3.09 7.77
CA VAL A 601 -23.26 -3.19 9.16
C VAL A 601 -22.61 -4.34 9.94
N PHE A 602 -22.07 -5.34 9.25
CA PHE A 602 -21.55 -6.58 9.85
C PHE A 602 -20.05 -6.56 10.16
N ASP A 603 -19.43 -5.39 10.29
CA ASP A 603 -18.00 -5.33 10.63
C ASP A 603 -17.70 -5.98 11.99
N GLY A 604 -18.55 -5.80 12.98
CA GLY A 604 -18.42 -6.50 14.27
C GLY A 604 -18.64 -8.01 14.18
N GLU A 605 -19.52 -8.48 13.29
CA GLU A 605 -19.73 -9.90 13.04
C GLU A 605 -18.50 -10.55 12.40
N TRP A 606 -18.00 -9.93 11.32
CA TRP A 606 -16.80 -10.34 10.64
C TRP A 606 -15.59 -10.36 11.60
N MET A 607 -15.42 -9.29 12.37
CA MET A 607 -14.37 -9.12 13.35
C MET A 607 -14.38 -10.25 14.40
N ALA A 608 -15.52 -10.53 15.02
CA ALA A 608 -15.64 -11.60 16.02
C ALA A 608 -15.29 -12.97 15.41
N LYS A 609 -15.86 -13.29 14.24
CA LYS A 609 -15.63 -14.56 13.57
C LYS A 609 -14.20 -14.74 13.11
N LEU A 610 -13.54 -13.69 12.64
CA LEU A 610 -12.13 -13.73 12.23
C LEU A 610 -11.19 -14.07 13.39
N HIS A 611 -11.58 -13.73 14.62
CA HIS A 611 -10.87 -14.11 15.84
C HIS A 611 -11.29 -15.49 16.40
N GLY A 612 -12.10 -16.27 15.69
CA GLY A 612 -12.60 -17.58 16.14
C GLY A 612 -13.60 -17.44 17.30
N LEU A 613 -14.27 -16.29 17.42
CA LEU A 613 -15.31 -16.05 18.43
C LEU A 613 -16.70 -16.28 17.82
N GLU A 614 -17.69 -16.40 18.68
CA GLU A 614 -19.08 -16.37 18.25
C GLU A 614 -19.42 -14.99 17.64
N GLY A 615 -20.26 -14.97 16.62
CA GLY A 615 -20.78 -13.74 16.03
C GLY A 615 -21.56 -12.89 17.04
N VAL A 616 -21.70 -11.61 16.73
CA VAL A 616 -22.36 -10.63 17.62
C VAL A 616 -23.84 -10.45 17.30
N PHE A 617 -24.26 -10.80 16.10
CA PHE A 617 -25.64 -10.75 15.64
C PHE A 617 -26.28 -12.14 15.62
N ARG A 618 -27.61 -12.20 15.61
CA ARG A 618 -28.33 -13.47 15.46
C ARG A 618 -28.11 -14.05 14.06
N PRO A 619 -27.64 -15.31 13.94
CA PRO A 619 -27.30 -15.89 12.64
C PRO A 619 -28.45 -15.94 11.62
N ASP A 620 -29.71 -16.12 12.09
CA ASP A 620 -30.89 -16.11 11.23
C ASP A 620 -31.13 -14.70 10.64
N ARG A 621 -30.92 -13.65 11.42
CA ARG A 621 -31.03 -12.25 10.98
C ARG A 621 -29.89 -11.83 10.08
N VAL A 622 -28.66 -12.26 10.36
CA VAL A 622 -27.52 -12.03 9.45
C VAL A 622 -27.84 -12.59 8.06
N LYS A 623 -28.29 -13.84 7.98
CA LYS A 623 -28.67 -14.45 6.69
C LYS A 623 -29.79 -13.68 5.98
N THR A 624 -30.81 -13.26 6.72
CA THR A 624 -31.92 -12.47 6.17
C THR A 624 -31.42 -11.13 5.64
N MET A 625 -30.56 -10.43 6.38
CA MET A 625 -30.02 -9.14 5.96
C MET A 625 -29.03 -9.28 4.79
N LEU A 626 -28.17 -10.31 4.76
CA LEU A 626 -27.30 -10.58 3.61
C LEU A 626 -28.11 -10.76 2.33
N GLU A 627 -29.26 -11.49 2.40
CA GLU A 627 -30.17 -11.61 1.26
C GLU A 627 -30.81 -10.25 0.90
N THR A 628 -31.13 -9.43 1.89
CA THR A 628 -31.65 -8.09 1.65
C THR A 628 -30.60 -7.21 0.97
N ILE A 629 -29.36 -7.17 1.49
CA ILE A 629 -28.23 -6.44 0.87
C ILE A 629 -28.01 -6.90 -0.56
N ARG A 630 -28.09 -8.21 -0.86
CA ARG A 630 -27.93 -8.75 -2.20
C ARG A 630 -28.98 -8.22 -3.16
N ARG A 631 -30.25 -8.14 -2.72
CA ARG A 631 -31.38 -7.64 -3.54
C ARG A 631 -31.44 -6.13 -3.68
N THR A 632 -30.81 -5.39 -2.79
CA THR A 632 -30.82 -3.93 -2.74
C THR A 632 -29.44 -3.37 -3.10
N ALA A 633 -28.58 -3.16 -2.16
CA ALA A 633 -27.31 -2.43 -2.29
C ALA A 633 -26.35 -3.06 -3.34
N ILE A 634 -26.24 -4.38 -3.39
CA ILE A 634 -25.40 -5.07 -4.41
C ILE A 634 -26.06 -4.98 -5.79
N ALA A 635 -27.39 -5.06 -5.88
CA ALA A 635 -28.10 -4.95 -7.14
C ALA A 635 -28.02 -3.56 -7.77
N MET A 636 -27.70 -2.53 -6.98
CA MET A 636 -27.52 -1.14 -7.44
C MET A 636 -26.17 -0.86 -8.08
N SER A 637 -25.19 -1.74 -7.92
CA SER A 637 -23.84 -1.55 -8.46
C SER A 637 -23.34 -2.82 -9.19
N PRO A 638 -22.82 -2.68 -10.43
CA PRO A 638 -22.29 -3.84 -11.15
C PRO A 638 -20.98 -4.36 -10.59
N PHE A 639 -20.28 -3.60 -9.74
CA PHE A 639 -18.94 -3.91 -9.27
C PHE A 639 -18.74 -3.92 -7.74
N GLY A 640 -19.80 -3.73 -6.96
CA GLY A 640 -19.65 -3.70 -5.50
C GLY A 640 -20.98 -3.67 -4.78
N SER A 641 -20.96 -3.17 -3.55
CA SER A 641 -22.18 -2.84 -2.79
C SER A 641 -22.17 -1.35 -2.49
N VAL A 642 -23.26 -0.64 -2.80
CA VAL A 642 -23.38 0.76 -2.36
C VAL A 642 -23.38 0.82 -0.84
N VAL A 643 -22.79 1.88 -0.27
CA VAL A 643 -22.67 2.02 1.20
C VAL A 643 -24.04 2.11 1.85
N PHE A 644 -24.91 2.95 1.32
CA PHE A 644 -26.24 3.20 1.85
C PHE A 644 -27.32 3.11 0.76
N CYS A 645 -28.45 2.51 1.12
CA CYS A 645 -29.65 2.50 0.26
C CYS A 645 -30.91 2.40 1.09
N LYS A 646 -32.06 2.63 0.48
CA LYS A 646 -33.37 2.33 1.07
C LYS A 646 -33.77 0.87 0.81
N PRO A 647 -34.67 0.30 1.60
CA PRO A 647 -35.22 -1.04 1.31
C PRO A 647 -35.83 -1.16 -0.08
N GLU A 648 -36.35 -0.08 -0.63
CA GLU A 648 -36.96 0.00 -1.96
C GLU A 648 -36.03 0.48 -3.09
N GLY A 649 -34.80 0.95 -2.77
CA GLY A 649 -33.86 1.42 -3.77
C GLY A 649 -32.90 2.52 -3.36
N ALA A 650 -32.52 3.40 -4.29
CA ALA A 650 -31.55 4.46 -4.07
C ALA A 650 -32.05 5.54 -3.09
N LEU A 651 -31.10 6.18 -2.39
CA LEU A 651 -31.38 7.37 -1.59
C LEU A 651 -31.77 8.54 -2.47
N GLY A 652 -32.84 9.24 -2.10
CA GLY A 652 -33.18 10.56 -2.65
C GLY A 652 -32.43 11.67 -1.90
N LYS A 653 -32.41 12.87 -2.47
CA LYS A 653 -31.78 14.05 -1.84
C LYS A 653 -32.48 14.51 -0.58
N GLU A 654 -33.74 14.17 -0.42
CA GLU A 654 -34.61 14.51 0.70
C GLU A 654 -34.57 13.50 1.85
N ASP A 655 -33.95 12.34 1.66
CA ASP A 655 -33.99 11.28 2.66
C ASP A 655 -33.03 11.55 3.82
N TRP A 656 -31.73 11.54 3.52
CA TRP A 656 -30.67 11.68 4.49
C TRP A 656 -29.35 11.93 3.73
N ASP A 657 -28.47 12.75 4.26
CA ASP A 657 -27.20 13.06 3.58
C ASP A 657 -26.13 12.00 3.90
N PRO A 658 -25.77 11.13 2.94
CA PRO A 658 -24.69 10.17 3.09
C PRO A 658 -23.29 10.79 2.86
N GLY A 659 -23.17 12.11 2.78
CA GLY A 659 -21.91 12.80 2.52
C GLY A 659 -21.31 12.44 1.17
N TYR A 660 -20.00 12.26 1.13
CA TYR A 660 -19.29 11.92 -0.13
C TYR A 660 -19.62 10.53 -0.70
N TRP A 661 -20.28 9.66 0.05
CA TRP A 661 -20.75 8.36 -0.44
C TRP A 661 -21.86 8.52 -1.50
N GLY A 662 -22.73 9.52 -1.34
CA GLY A 662 -23.86 9.72 -2.24
C GLY A 662 -24.76 8.49 -2.33
N ALA A 663 -25.60 8.45 -3.37
CA ALA A 663 -26.55 7.36 -3.59
C ALA A 663 -25.91 6.09 -4.20
N HIS A 664 -24.69 6.18 -4.72
CA HIS A 664 -24.07 5.10 -5.50
C HIS A 664 -22.61 4.80 -5.06
N GLY A 665 -22.14 5.41 -4.00
CA GLY A 665 -20.77 5.20 -3.52
C GLY A 665 -20.53 3.77 -3.09
N VAL A 666 -19.42 3.20 -3.56
CA VAL A 666 -18.91 1.88 -3.17
C VAL A 666 -17.61 2.07 -2.42
N HIS A 667 -17.50 1.47 -1.24
CA HIS A 667 -16.28 1.42 -0.44
C HIS A 667 -15.58 0.07 -0.68
N PRO A 668 -14.44 0.02 -1.40
CA PRO A 668 -13.77 -1.24 -1.70
C PRO A 668 -13.41 -2.07 -0.46
N PRO A 669 -12.74 -1.52 0.58
CA PRO A 669 -12.46 -2.29 1.80
C PRO A 669 -13.71 -2.85 2.47
N GLY A 670 -14.78 -2.04 2.59
CA GLY A 670 -16.06 -2.49 3.14
C GLY A 670 -16.71 -3.59 2.29
N THR A 671 -16.59 -3.51 0.96
CA THR A 671 -17.06 -4.56 0.07
C THR A 671 -16.28 -5.87 0.27
N PHE A 672 -14.97 -5.82 0.51
CA PHE A 672 -14.18 -7.01 0.83
C PHE A 672 -14.59 -7.64 2.16
N MET A 673 -14.89 -6.85 3.18
CA MET A 673 -15.38 -7.36 4.47
C MET A 673 -16.79 -7.96 4.35
N LEU A 674 -17.67 -7.32 3.61
CA LEU A 674 -18.99 -7.88 3.29
C LEU A 674 -18.83 -9.21 2.55
N ALA A 675 -17.92 -9.30 1.58
CA ALA A 675 -17.60 -10.54 0.89
C ALA A 675 -17.17 -11.65 1.86
N MET A 676 -16.29 -11.34 2.80
CA MET A 676 -15.88 -12.30 3.85
C MET A 676 -17.04 -12.68 4.77
N THR A 677 -17.97 -11.78 5.06
CA THR A 677 -19.18 -12.12 5.82
C THR A 677 -20.02 -13.16 5.08
N TYR A 678 -20.17 -13.03 3.75
CA TYR A 678 -20.81 -14.08 2.94
C TYR A 678 -20.07 -15.41 3.05
N LEU A 679 -18.71 -15.41 3.01
CA LEU A 679 -17.93 -16.63 3.18
C LEU A 679 -18.17 -17.29 4.54
N PHE A 680 -18.20 -16.53 5.63
CA PHE A 680 -18.48 -17.03 6.99
C PHE A 680 -19.85 -17.69 7.10
N TYR A 681 -20.82 -17.24 6.30
CA TYR A 681 -22.18 -17.79 6.27
C TYR A 681 -22.41 -18.83 5.19
N GLY A 682 -21.33 -19.33 4.54
CA GLY A 682 -21.35 -20.44 3.60
C GLY A 682 -21.68 -20.09 2.15
N GLU A 683 -21.83 -18.78 1.85
CA GLU A 683 -22.10 -18.27 0.49
C GLU A 683 -20.80 -17.88 -0.22
N LYS A 684 -19.91 -18.89 -0.40
CA LYS A 684 -18.55 -18.68 -0.92
C LYS A 684 -18.55 -18.01 -2.32
N ASP A 685 -19.38 -18.49 -3.21
CA ASP A 685 -19.42 -17.99 -4.60
C ASP A 685 -19.88 -16.52 -4.64
N THR A 686 -20.89 -16.17 -3.84
CA THR A 686 -21.37 -14.79 -3.72
C THR A 686 -20.28 -13.87 -3.20
N GLY A 687 -19.60 -14.26 -2.13
CA GLY A 687 -18.54 -13.44 -1.53
C GLY A 687 -17.35 -13.25 -2.47
N LEU A 688 -16.84 -14.32 -3.06
CA LEU A 688 -15.70 -14.24 -3.99
C LEU A 688 -16.04 -13.46 -5.27
N ASP A 689 -17.26 -13.61 -5.82
CA ASP A 689 -17.68 -12.84 -6.99
C ASP A 689 -17.83 -11.35 -6.67
N LEU A 690 -18.38 -10.99 -5.50
CA LEU A 690 -18.51 -9.61 -5.07
C LEU A 690 -17.13 -8.93 -4.99
N ALA A 691 -16.17 -9.53 -4.30
CA ALA A 691 -14.82 -9.01 -4.18
C ALA A 691 -14.11 -8.94 -5.55
N ARG A 692 -14.26 -9.97 -6.39
CA ARG A 692 -13.70 -10.00 -7.76
C ARG A 692 -14.22 -8.85 -8.62
N ARG A 693 -15.52 -8.54 -8.55
CA ARG A 693 -16.12 -7.44 -9.32
C ARG A 693 -15.56 -6.08 -8.90
N THR A 694 -15.36 -5.86 -7.60
CA THR A 694 -14.76 -4.63 -7.08
C THR A 694 -13.31 -4.47 -7.55
N MET A 695 -12.49 -5.52 -7.41
CA MET A 695 -11.13 -5.49 -7.93
C MET A 695 -11.10 -5.32 -9.46
N GLY A 696 -12.00 -5.97 -10.18
CA GLY A 696 -12.12 -5.84 -11.63
C GLY A 696 -12.44 -4.41 -12.08
N GLU A 697 -13.25 -3.68 -11.33
CA GLU A 697 -13.53 -2.27 -11.64
C GLU A 697 -12.32 -1.37 -11.34
N ILE A 698 -11.59 -1.63 -10.25
CA ILE A 698 -10.33 -0.94 -9.94
C ILE A 698 -9.32 -1.14 -11.09
N VAL A 699 -9.15 -2.38 -11.56
CA VAL A 699 -8.28 -2.72 -12.71
C VAL A 699 -8.74 -2.01 -13.99
N LYS A 700 -10.02 -2.11 -14.31
CA LYS A 700 -10.61 -1.51 -15.52
C LYS A 700 -10.41 0.01 -15.58
N ARG A 701 -10.53 0.69 -14.44
CA ARG A 701 -10.29 2.15 -14.32
C ARG A 701 -8.81 2.52 -14.28
N GLY A 702 -7.89 1.54 -14.25
CA GLY A 702 -6.45 1.80 -14.20
C GLY A 702 -5.94 2.22 -12.82
N TRP A 703 -6.62 1.83 -11.75
CA TRP A 703 -6.29 2.21 -10.38
C TRP A 703 -5.60 1.11 -9.57
N TYR A 704 -5.00 0.14 -10.24
CA TYR A 704 -4.50 -1.07 -9.61
C TYR A 704 -3.35 -0.81 -8.62
N TRP A 705 -2.48 0.17 -8.92
CA TRP A 705 -1.44 0.67 -8.02
C TRP A 705 -1.75 2.08 -7.49
N ASP A 706 -3.02 2.38 -7.31
CA ASP A 706 -3.50 3.66 -6.78
C ASP A 706 -4.95 3.49 -6.29
N VAL A 707 -5.12 2.51 -5.40
CA VAL A 707 -6.45 2.04 -4.96
C VAL A 707 -7.20 3.11 -4.16
N PRO A 708 -8.51 3.29 -4.42
CA PRO A 708 -9.29 4.35 -3.81
C PRO A 708 -9.92 3.96 -2.47
N VAL A 709 -10.37 4.99 -1.71
CA VAL A 709 -11.30 4.82 -0.58
C VAL A 709 -12.72 4.61 -1.07
N ALA A 710 -13.15 5.35 -2.09
CA ALA A 710 -14.50 5.28 -2.64
C ALA A 710 -14.53 5.38 -4.16
N ILE A 711 -15.50 4.69 -4.74
CA ILE A 711 -15.82 4.67 -6.18
C ILE A 711 -17.25 5.15 -6.35
N ASP A 712 -17.51 6.06 -7.31
CA ASP A 712 -18.85 6.53 -7.72
C ASP A 712 -19.73 7.11 -6.60
N GLY A 713 -19.13 7.71 -5.56
CA GLY A 713 -19.86 8.51 -4.60
C GLY A 713 -20.32 9.85 -5.19
N THR A 714 -19.95 10.96 -4.55
CA THR A 714 -20.12 12.32 -5.10
C THR A 714 -19.08 12.66 -6.18
N ALA A 715 -18.06 11.84 -6.33
CA ALA A 715 -17.04 11.92 -7.37
C ALA A 715 -16.70 10.49 -7.87
N PRO A 716 -16.22 10.35 -9.12
CA PRO A 716 -15.88 9.04 -9.69
C PRO A 716 -14.83 8.28 -8.88
N ARG A 717 -13.96 9.00 -8.14
CA ARG A 717 -12.92 8.45 -7.29
C ARG A 717 -12.63 9.39 -6.13
N ILE A 718 -12.49 8.82 -4.92
CA ILE A 718 -12.06 9.52 -3.71
C ILE A 718 -10.94 8.70 -3.05
N GLY A 719 -9.89 9.40 -2.58
CA GLY A 719 -8.71 8.78 -1.99
C GLY A 719 -7.75 8.17 -3.00
N PHE A 720 -6.49 8.02 -2.62
CA PHE A 720 -5.38 7.55 -3.45
C PHE A 720 -4.39 6.82 -2.56
N ASP A 721 -3.86 5.70 -3.02
CA ASP A 721 -2.95 4.84 -2.24
C ASP A 721 -3.54 4.49 -0.86
N TYR A 722 -4.83 4.14 -0.86
CA TYR A 722 -5.59 3.98 0.37
C TYR A 722 -5.30 2.63 1.02
N TYR A 723 -4.47 2.62 2.07
CA TYR A 723 -3.90 1.39 2.61
C TYR A 723 -4.90 0.45 3.28
N GLN A 724 -6.12 0.87 3.57
CA GLN A 724 -7.18 -0.04 4.03
C GLN A 724 -7.43 -1.23 3.08
N ASN A 725 -7.10 -1.09 1.78
CA ASN A 725 -7.23 -2.19 0.81
C ASN A 725 -6.33 -3.39 1.14
N LEU A 726 -5.32 -3.25 2.01
CA LEU A 726 -4.56 -4.35 2.59
C LEU A 726 -5.43 -5.37 3.35
N VAL A 727 -6.69 -5.04 3.64
CA VAL A 727 -7.68 -5.96 4.22
C VAL A 727 -7.88 -7.22 3.38
N LEU A 728 -7.53 -7.21 2.10
CA LEU A 728 -7.49 -8.41 1.26
C LEU A 728 -6.66 -9.54 1.89
N TRP A 729 -5.65 -9.23 2.68
CA TRP A 729 -4.87 -10.22 3.41
C TRP A 729 -5.60 -10.91 4.58
N SER A 730 -6.84 -10.52 4.86
CA SER A 730 -7.71 -11.28 5.77
C SER A 730 -8.43 -12.47 5.10
N PHE A 731 -8.53 -12.49 3.74
CA PHE A 731 -9.14 -13.62 3.02
C PHE A 731 -8.50 -14.98 3.33
N PRO A 732 -7.16 -15.11 3.41
CA PRO A 732 -6.54 -16.36 3.83
C PRO A 732 -7.04 -16.88 5.18
N ALA A 733 -7.21 -16.02 6.17
CA ALA A 733 -7.73 -16.41 7.48
C ALA A 733 -9.16 -16.98 7.39
N VAL A 734 -10.02 -16.35 6.60
CA VAL A 734 -11.41 -16.80 6.38
C VAL A 734 -11.44 -18.15 5.63
N MET A 735 -10.57 -18.31 4.64
CA MET A 735 -10.56 -19.47 3.75
C MET A 735 -9.85 -20.69 4.36
N GLU A 736 -8.84 -20.49 5.23
CA GLU A 736 -8.02 -21.55 5.80
C GLU A 736 -8.47 -22.05 7.19
N GLY A 737 -9.47 -21.46 7.80
CA GLY A 737 -9.95 -21.97 9.08
C GLY A 737 -10.75 -21.00 9.94
N ALA A 738 -11.19 -19.89 9.38
CA ALA A 738 -11.99 -18.86 10.07
C ALA A 738 -11.34 -18.36 11.38
N ASP A 739 -10.00 -18.25 11.38
CA ASP A 739 -9.18 -17.75 12.48
C ASP A 739 -7.97 -16.99 11.93
N ILE A 740 -7.74 -15.79 12.41
CA ILE A 740 -6.63 -14.94 11.99
C ILE A 740 -5.26 -15.61 12.13
N ALA A 741 -5.10 -16.53 13.07
CA ALA A 741 -3.87 -17.28 13.25
C ALA A 741 -3.72 -18.46 12.26
N ALA A 742 -4.80 -18.89 11.58
CA ALA A 742 -4.77 -20.05 10.71
C ALA A 742 -3.70 -19.99 9.61
N PRO A 743 -3.56 -18.90 8.84
CA PRO A 743 -2.54 -18.80 7.80
C PRO A 743 -1.11 -18.84 8.32
N CYS A 744 -0.91 -18.53 9.60
CA CYS A 744 0.41 -18.50 10.25
C CYS A 744 0.82 -19.85 10.86
N LYS A 745 -0.10 -20.81 10.97
CA LYS A 745 0.22 -22.16 11.45
C LYS A 745 1.08 -22.88 10.42
N GLU A 746 1.79 -23.91 10.87
CA GLU A 746 2.62 -24.75 9.99
C GLU A 746 1.83 -25.22 8.76
N GLY A 747 2.35 -24.91 7.57
CA GLY A 747 1.71 -25.23 6.29
C GLY A 747 0.63 -24.24 5.82
N GLY A 748 0.23 -23.26 6.64
CA GLY A 748 -0.66 -22.17 6.22
C GLY A 748 0.01 -21.22 5.23
N LEU A 749 -0.77 -20.39 4.55
CA LEU A 749 -0.25 -19.54 3.47
C LEU A 749 0.87 -18.62 3.93
N VAL A 750 0.70 -17.94 5.05
CA VAL A 750 1.71 -16.99 5.60
C VAL A 750 2.99 -17.72 5.99
N ASP A 751 2.87 -18.87 6.65
CA ASP A 751 4.03 -19.73 6.99
C ASP A 751 4.81 -20.15 5.74
N ARG A 752 4.12 -20.62 4.71
CA ARG A 752 4.74 -21.03 3.43
C ARG A 752 5.41 -19.86 2.70
N VAL A 753 4.79 -18.69 2.69
CA VAL A 753 5.34 -17.47 2.07
C VAL A 753 6.63 -17.05 2.78
N ILE A 754 6.62 -16.99 4.13
CA ILE A 754 7.79 -16.62 4.92
C ILE A 754 8.94 -17.64 4.73
N LYS A 755 8.65 -18.94 4.81
CA LYS A 755 9.65 -20.00 4.61
C LYS A 755 10.28 -19.91 3.22
N ALA A 756 9.47 -19.80 2.17
CA ALA A 756 9.99 -19.67 0.81
C ALA A 756 10.88 -18.44 0.62
N GLY A 757 10.50 -17.29 1.21
CA GLY A 757 11.31 -16.08 1.18
C GLY A 757 12.59 -16.16 2.01
N SER A 758 12.70 -17.05 2.99
CA SER A 758 13.88 -17.19 3.85
C SER A 758 14.86 -18.29 3.39
N GLU A 759 14.37 -19.33 2.74
CA GLU A 759 15.14 -20.54 2.40
C GLU A 759 15.69 -20.55 0.95
N ALA A 760 15.24 -19.63 0.09
CA ALA A 760 15.58 -19.63 -1.35
C ALA A 760 17.02 -19.18 -1.65
#